data_12ea9d6c5a74b05bbe30545335bba358
#
_entry.id   12ea9d6c5a74b05bbe30545335bba358
#
_cell.length_a   1.000
_cell.length_b   1.000
_cell.length_c   1.000
_cell.angle_alpha   90.00
_cell.angle_beta   90.00
_cell.angle_gamma   90.00
#
_symmetry.space_group_name_H-M   'P 1'
#
loop_
_entity.id
_entity.type
_entity.pdbx_description
1 polymer ?
#
loop_
_entity_poly.entity_id
_entity_poly.type
_entity_poly.pdbx_seq_one_letter_code
_entity_poly.pdbx_strand_id
1 'polypeptide(L)'
;MPSIQKQRRIIDRAALVGELDALIAGDRTPQEARGGFLDLLKGAMEQGRAEVRSRFDAGEANGEEVAVALSFLADQIVRLIYDFATDHVYPAANPTEGERLCVAAVGGYGRGELAPHSDIDLLFVLPYKETARQEQVIEYTLYMLWDLKLKVGHATRSIDECVRLARSDLTIRTAMLESRYLWGDRKLYNELRRRFYSEVADTSGPEFVEGKLAERDARHTKLGGSRYVLEPNIKEGKGGLRDLQTLYWIAKYLYKVDEVANLVDRGVLTKKEAHRFDRAHRFLWDVRCHLHYLAGRGEDRLTFDVQSEIAALLVYRDRAGARGVERFMKHYYLIAKEIGDLTRIFCAALEAEHQRKPRFRLPSIGLFHKSIDGFEVEGGRLNVRSGSEFRDDPVKILRLFHTAQEEQLDIHPKALRAITRNLHAVDQIRDDPEANRLFTEMLTSKNDPETTLRRLNEASVFGRFVPDFGRVVAQMQHDMYHVYTVDEHTVFAIGILRGIEEGSYGDEMPISSEVVHKIQSRRALYVSVLLHDIAKGRGGDHSELGADIALELCPRFGLSHEETETVAWLVRYHLLMSNTAFRRDINDPQTITDFCAVVQSVERLRLLLVLTAADIRAVGPNVWNAWKAALLRDLYEAAEERLTGGHAAGGRDARIEYAKEEMRALLADLPPSAIDAHIARGYPSYWLSFDADTHAWHARIAHEVESRSEPLTIKNRVDRFKGVTEITIYADDHPGLFSRIAGAMAVSGANIVDAKIFTMADGMALDTFWVQDENGEPFDRADKLARLYARIDQTLAGRLRPREELKKDDGVSSRMRVFKVAPRVLIDNEASRTHTVIEVNGRDRKGLLYDLTRALSSLNLQIASAHISTFGEAAVDVFYVKDVFGLQVTHDSRLNQIRDTLLAVMVQDSDAGADRARPPGDSGTSVAAEVSAAE
;
A
#
# COMPACT_ATOMS: atom_id res chain seq x y z
N MET A 1 -32.52 -16.09 2.94
CA MET A 1 -32.23 -14.72 3.37
C MET A 1 -32.53 -14.57 4.84
N PRO A 2 -31.72 -13.89 5.64
CA PRO A 2 -32.08 -13.61 7.04
C PRO A 2 -33.41 -12.88 7.11
N SER A 3 -34.20 -13.18 8.16
CA SER A 3 -35.51 -12.56 8.34
C SER A 3 -35.31 -11.09 8.76
N ILE A 4 -35.83 -10.17 7.98
CA ILE A 4 -35.77 -8.74 8.29
C ILE A 4 -36.76 -8.44 9.42
N GLN A 5 -36.25 -7.95 10.54
CA GLN A 5 -37.12 -7.55 11.66
C GLN A 5 -37.80 -6.21 11.37
N LYS A 6 -39.06 -6.08 11.82
CA LYS A 6 -39.83 -4.82 11.73
C LYS A 6 -39.82 -4.19 10.33
N GLN A 7 -40.11 -4.99 9.28
CA GLN A 7 -40.07 -4.57 7.86
C GLN A 7 -40.85 -3.29 7.57
N ARG A 8 -42.04 -3.11 8.22
CA ARG A 8 -42.88 -1.92 8.01
C ARG A 8 -42.24 -0.61 8.45
N ARG A 9 -41.25 -0.65 9.35
CA ARG A 9 -40.47 0.56 9.69
C ARG A 9 -39.48 0.97 8.57
N ILE A 10 -39.06 0.01 7.78
CA ILE A 10 -38.19 0.30 6.61
C ILE A 10 -39.07 0.84 5.49
N ILE A 11 -40.16 0.16 5.17
CA ILE A 11 -41.14 0.62 4.19
C ILE A 11 -42.47 -0.10 4.42
N ASP A 12 -43.57 0.65 4.50
CA ASP A 12 -44.92 0.12 4.56
C ASP A 12 -45.60 0.27 3.19
N ARG A 13 -45.43 -0.78 2.32
CA ARG A 13 -46.02 -0.78 1.00
C ARG A 13 -47.53 -0.63 1.00
N ALA A 14 -48.23 -1.21 1.97
CA ALA A 14 -49.69 -1.15 2.04
C ALA A 14 -50.19 0.28 2.31
N ALA A 15 -49.49 1.02 3.20
CA ALA A 15 -49.77 2.43 3.43
C ALA A 15 -49.52 3.26 2.17
N LEU A 16 -48.37 3.05 1.49
CA LEU A 16 -48.02 3.78 0.27
C LEU A 16 -48.98 3.51 -0.90
N VAL A 17 -49.52 2.29 -1.04
CA VAL A 17 -50.56 1.99 -2.03
C VAL A 17 -51.84 2.77 -1.70
N GLY A 18 -52.27 2.82 -0.42
CA GLY A 18 -53.42 3.62 -0.04
C GLY A 18 -53.26 5.13 -0.28
N GLU A 19 -52.06 5.68 -0.07
CA GLU A 19 -51.74 7.08 -0.39
C GLU A 19 -51.73 7.33 -1.90
N LEU A 20 -51.23 6.38 -2.69
CA LEU A 20 -51.25 6.41 -4.13
C LEU A 20 -52.67 6.35 -4.69
N ASP A 21 -53.48 5.45 -4.17
CA ASP A 21 -54.92 5.33 -4.55
C ASP A 21 -55.65 6.67 -4.28
N ALA A 22 -55.35 7.33 -3.17
CA ALA A 22 -55.91 8.64 -2.82
C ALA A 22 -55.43 9.74 -3.77
N LEU A 23 -54.18 9.68 -4.28
CA LEU A 23 -53.67 10.62 -5.30
C LEU A 23 -54.38 10.46 -6.65
N ILE A 24 -54.78 9.23 -6.99
CA ILE A 24 -55.42 8.91 -8.29
C ILE A 24 -56.93 9.13 -8.25
N ALA A 25 -57.58 8.96 -7.06
CA ALA A 25 -59.02 9.07 -6.89
C ALA A 25 -59.66 10.45 -7.14
N GLY A 26 -58.84 11.51 -7.36
CA GLY A 26 -59.31 12.80 -7.78
C GLY A 26 -59.14 12.95 -9.28
N ASP A 27 -60.12 13.27 -10.14
CA ASP A 27 -60.11 13.52 -11.59
C ASP A 27 -58.77 13.83 -12.28
N ARG A 28 -57.64 13.31 -11.73
CA ARG A 28 -56.27 13.47 -12.22
C ARG A 28 -55.88 12.36 -13.19
N THR A 29 -55.30 12.72 -14.29
CA THR A 29 -54.67 11.73 -15.17
C THR A 29 -53.47 11.09 -14.48
N PRO A 30 -53.09 9.82 -14.82
CA PRO A 30 -51.89 9.18 -14.28
C PRO A 30 -50.59 10.03 -14.48
N GLN A 31 -50.55 10.85 -15.49
CA GLN A 31 -49.44 11.76 -15.81
C GLN A 31 -49.37 12.93 -14.80
N GLU A 32 -50.50 13.47 -14.38
CA GLU A 32 -50.60 14.52 -13.34
C GLU A 32 -50.30 13.98 -11.96
N ALA A 33 -50.61 12.70 -11.69
CA ALA A 33 -50.30 11.99 -10.45
C ALA A 33 -48.83 11.62 -10.32
N ARG A 34 -48.06 11.56 -11.45
CA ARG A 34 -46.68 11.13 -11.47
C ARG A 34 -45.78 11.91 -10.51
N GLY A 35 -45.91 13.23 -10.44
CA GLY A 35 -45.13 14.10 -9.56
C GLY A 35 -45.35 13.75 -8.07
N GLY A 36 -46.61 13.65 -7.63
CA GLY A 36 -46.96 13.27 -6.28
C GLY A 36 -46.50 11.85 -5.92
N PHE A 37 -46.62 10.91 -6.85
CA PHE A 37 -46.10 9.56 -6.67
C PHE A 37 -44.56 9.53 -6.52
N LEU A 38 -43.85 10.28 -7.33
CA LEU A 38 -42.39 10.40 -7.22
C LEU A 38 -41.97 10.96 -5.84
N ASP A 39 -42.69 11.96 -5.33
CA ASP A 39 -42.41 12.57 -4.02
C ASP A 39 -42.72 11.58 -2.88
N LEU A 40 -43.77 10.81 -2.97
CA LEU A 40 -44.06 9.70 -2.02
C LEU A 40 -42.93 8.67 -2.01
N LEU A 41 -42.49 8.23 -3.17
CA LEU A 41 -41.40 7.25 -3.27
C LEU A 41 -40.07 7.81 -2.74
N LYS A 42 -39.74 9.08 -2.99
CA LYS A 42 -38.54 9.76 -2.43
C LYS A 42 -38.60 9.76 -0.91
N GLY A 43 -39.75 10.19 -0.31
CA GLY A 43 -39.94 10.21 1.13
C GLY A 43 -39.79 8.82 1.74
N ALA A 44 -40.43 7.80 1.17
CA ALA A 44 -40.32 6.42 1.62
C ALA A 44 -38.91 5.86 1.53
N MET A 45 -38.17 6.18 0.45
CA MET A 45 -36.78 5.75 0.27
C MET A 45 -35.83 6.41 1.27
N GLU A 46 -35.98 7.71 1.51
CA GLU A 46 -35.17 8.46 2.49
C GLU A 46 -35.44 7.95 3.90
N GLN A 47 -36.68 7.76 4.28
CA GLN A 47 -37.05 7.19 5.57
C GLN A 47 -36.54 5.76 5.76
N GLY A 48 -36.69 4.91 4.74
CA GLY A 48 -36.20 3.54 4.78
C GLY A 48 -34.70 3.44 4.93
N ARG A 49 -33.95 4.27 4.18
CA ARG A 49 -32.48 4.36 4.30
C ARG A 49 -32.05 4.88 5.68
N ALA A 50 -32.73 5.88 6.21
CA ALA A 50 -32.45 6.43 7.53
C ALA A 50 -32.70 5.40 8.64
N GLU A 51 -33.81 4.65 8.57
CA GLU A 51 -34.12 3.56 9.53
C GLU A 51 -33.05 2.45 9.47
N VAL A 52 -32.63 2.00 8.27
CA VAL A 52 -31.58 0.98 8.10
C VAL A 52 -30.26 1.47 8.66
N ARG A 53 -29.87 2.71 8.37
CA ARG A 53 -28.65 3.32 8.91
C ARG A 53 -28.70 3.44 10.43
N SER A 54 -29.81 3.92 10.99
CA SER A 54 -29.99 4.06 12.44
C SER A 54 -29.82 2.71 13.18
N ARG A 55 -30.37 1.61 12.62
CA ARG A 55 -30.17 0.27 13.20
C ARG A 55 -28.71 -0.18 13.16
N PHE A 56 -27.99 0.16 12.09
CA PHE A 56 -26.58 -0.17 11.94
C PHE A 56 -25.72 0.62 12.92
N ASP A 57 -25.93 1.94 13.00
CA ASP A 57 -25.21 2.84 13.90
C ASP A 57 -25.48 2.50 15.39
N ALA A 58 -26.67 1.99 15.71
CA ALA A 58 -27.05 1.52 17.04
C ALA A 58 -26.53 0.08 17.37
N GLY A 59 -25.92 -0.61 16.41
CA GLY A 59 -25.50 -2.02 16.57
C GLY A 59 -26.66 -3.02 16.63
N GLU A 60 -27.87 -2.62 16.25
CA GLU A 60 -29.06 -3.49 16.16
C GLU A 60 -29.05 -4.35 14.87
N ALA A 61 -28.26 -3.97 13.87
CA ALA A 61 -28.07 -4.71 12.63
C ALA A 61 -26.58 -4.74 12.25
N ASN A 62 -26.10 -5.86 11.71
CA ASN A 62 -24.78 -5.96 11.10
C ASN A 62 -24.82 -5.57 9.61
N GLY A 63 -23.65 -5.47 8.96
CA GLY A 63 -23.54 -5.03 7.56
C GLY A 63 -24.24 -5.95 6.56
N GLU A 64 -24.34 -7.24 6.82
CA GLU A 64 -25.10 -8.19 6.00
C GLU A 64 -26.61 -7.93 6.11
N GLU A 65 -27.10 -7.70 7.32
CA GLU A 65 -28.51 -7.35 7.55
C GLU A 65 -28.87 -5.99 6.94
N VAL A 66 -27.94 -5.02 6.96
CA VAL A 66 -28.07 -3.75 6.23
C VAL A 66 -28.25 -4.00 4.72
N ALA A 67 -27.39 -4.84 4.14
CA ALA A 67 -27.43 -5.13 2.71
C ALA A 67 -28.75 -5.79 2.30
N VAL A 68 -29.25 -6.72 3.10
CA VAL A 68 -30.55 -7.38 2.90
C VAL A 68 -31.72 -6.39 3.07
N ALA A 69 -31.66 -5.51 4.07
CA ALA A 69 -32.70 -4.50 4.34
C ALA A 69 -32.78 -3.46 3.21
N LEU A 70 -31.64 -3.00 2.67
CA LEU A 70 -31.60 -2.10 1.52
C LEU A 70 -32.12 -2.78 0.24
N SER A 71 -31.80 -4.06 0.06
CA SER A 71 -32.34 -4.84 -1.06
C SER A 71 -33.86 -4.98 -0.95
N PHE A 72 -34.38 -5.23 0.26
CA PHE A 72 -35.84 -5.28 0.51
C PHE A 72 -36.49 -3.92 0.22
N LEU A 73 -35.90 -2.80 0.65
CA LEU A 73 -36.42 -1.46 0.36
C LEU A 73 -36.51 -1.24 -1.17
N ALA A 74 -35.43 -1.56 -1.90
CA ALA A 74 -35.41 -1.46 -3.36
C ALA A 74 -36.49 -2.35 -4.00
N ASP A 75 -36.68 -3.58 -3.50
CA ASP A 75 -37.74 -4.49 -3.99
C ASP A 75 -39.13 -3.85 -3.90
N GLN A 76 -39.47 -3.21 -2.78
CA GLN A 76 -40.79 -2.60 -2.60
C GLN A 76 -40.97 -1.39 -3.53
N ILE A 77 -39.93 -0.57 -3.70
CA ILE A 77 -39.94 0.58 -4.63
C ILE A 77 -40.13 0.11 -6.09
N VAL A 78 -39.35 -0.89 -6.53
CA VAL A 78 -39.50 -1.43 -7.90
C VAL A 78 -40.89 -2.00 -8.15
N ARG A 79 -41.43 -2.73 -7.18
CA ARG A 79 -42.79 -3.29 -7.26
C ARG A 79 -43.86 -2.21 -7.34
N LEU A 80 -43.78 -1.15 -6.54
CA LEU A 80 -44.74 -0.03 -6.56
C LEU A 80 -44.69 0.69 -7.92
N ILE A 81 -43.51 0.93 -8.46
CA ILE A 81 -43.37 1.58 -9.78
C ILE A 81 -43.93 0.70 -10.89
N TYR A 82 -43.66 -0.62 -10.84
CA TYR A 82 -44.14 -1.57 -11.84
C TYR A 82 -45.68 -1.68 -11.82
N ASP A 83 -46.29 -1.82 -10.61
CA ASP A 83 -47.72 -1.88 -10.48
C ASP A 83 -48.39 -0.60 -10.98
N PHE A 84 -47.83 0.56 -10.61
CA PHE A 84 -48.36 1.84 -11.10
C PHE A 84 -48.26 1.95 -12.64
N ALA A 85 -47.16 1.50 -13.22
CA ALA A 85 -46.98 1.50 -14.68
C ALA A 85 -47.99 0.58 -15.39
N THR A 86 -48.22 -0.64 -14.86
CA THR A 86 -49.07 -1.65 -15.49
C THR A 86 -50.55 -1.44 -15.27
N ASP A 87 -50.96 -0.92 -14.08
CA ASP A 87 -52.34 -0.84 -13.68
C ASP A 87 -52.98 0.51 -14.00
N HIS A 88 -52.20 1.59 -14.00
CA HIS A 88 -52.70 2.95 -14.16
C HIS A 88 -52.20 3.67 -15.41
N VAL A 89 -50.88 3.53 -15.79
CA VAL A 89 -50.33 4.28 -16.93
C VAL A 89 -50.54 3.57 -18.26
N TYR A 90 -50.29 2.24 -18.28
CA TYR A 90 -50.38 1.41 -19.48
C TYR A 90 -51.22 0.14 -19.21
N PRO A 91 -52.49 0.28 -18.78
CA PRO A 91 -53.37 -0.86 -18.50
C PRO A 91 -53.61 -1.68 -19.78
N ALA A 92 -53.63 -3.02 -19.64
CA ALA A 92 -53.92 -3.92 -20.74
C ALA A 92 -55.42 -4.29 -20.70
N ALA A 93 -56.16 -3.89 -21.69
CA ALA A 93 -57.59 -4.24 -21.82
C ALA A 93 -57.79 -5.75 -22.06
N ASN A 94 -56.91 -6.36 -22.89
CA ASN A 94 -56.91 -7.79 -23.22
C ASN A 94 -55.45 -8.29 -23.26
N PRO A 95 -54.88 -8.70 -22.12
CA PRO A 95 -53.51 -9.16 -22.06
C PRO A 95 -53.31 -10.45 -22.89
N THR A 96 -52.33 -10.43 -23.81
CA THR A 96 -51.95 -11.56 -24.60
C THR A 96 -50.73 -12.30 -23.98
N GLU A 97 -50.55 -13.57 -24.37
CA GLU A 97 -49.33 -14.32 -23.93
C GLU A 97 -48.02 -13.60 -24.31
N GLY A 98 -48.02 -12.80 -25.43
CA GLY A 98 -46.87 -12.02 -25.84
C GLY A 98 -46.56 -10.82 -24.99
N GLU A 99 -47.54 -10.31 -24.23
CA GLU A 99 -47.35 -9.12 -23.33
C GLU A 99 -46.95 -9.46 -21.91
N ARG A 100 -46.73 -10.73 -21.59
CA ARG A 100 -46.21 -11.16 -20.30
C ARG A 100 -44.83 -10.55 -20.05
N LEU A 101 -44.65 -10.02 -18.86
CA LEU A 101 -43.42 -9.36 -18.44
C LEU A 101 -43.07 -9.79 -17.02
N CYS A 102 -41.78 -10.07 -16.80
CA CYS A 102 -41.26 -10.35 -15.49
C CYS A 102 -40.06 -9.47 -15.20
N VAL A 103 -39.97 -8.94 -14.00
CA VAL A 103 -38.81 -8.21 -13.49
C VAL A 103 -38.04 -9.12 -12.54
N ALA A 104 -36.75 -9.32 -12.82
CA ALA A 104 -35.84 -10.05 -11.95
C ALA A 104 -34.67 -9.18 -11.52
N ALA A 105 -34.19 -9.33 -10.30
CA ALA A 105 -32.92 -8.76 -9.85
C ALA A 105 -31.77 -9.67 -10.26
N VAL A 106 -30.65 -9.09 -10.67
CA VAL A 106 -29.42 -9.81 -11.01
C VAL A 106 -28.21 -9.21 -10.29
N GLY A 107 -27.06 -9.85 -10.37
CA GLY A 107 -25.84 -9.39 -9.71
C GLY A 107 -25.98 -9.36 -8.18
N GLY A 108 -25.38 -8.35 -7.54
CA GLY A 108 -25.50 -8.15 -6.09
C GLY A 108 -26.92 -7.98 -5.61
N TYR A 109 -27.72 -7.29 -6.36
CA TYR A 109 -29.16 -7.13 -6.09
C TYR A 109 -29.91 -8.46 -6.21
N GLY A 110 -29.52 -9.32 -7.16
CA GLY A 110 -30.06 -10.66 -7.29
C GLY A 110 -29.77 -11.56 -6.09
N ARG A 111 -28.62 -11.44 -5.46
CA ARG A 111 -28.30 -12.11 -4.20
C ARG A 111 -29.07 -11.56 -3.00
N GLY A 112 -29.71 -10.41 -3.14
CA GLY A 112 -30.33 -9.69 -2.03
C GLY A 112 -29.32 -8.92 -1.18
N GLU A 113 -28.19 -8.53 -1.76
CA GLU A 113 -27.06 -7.89 -1.10
C GLU A 113 -26.77 -6.52 -1.76
N LEU A 114 -27.38 -5.45 -1.24
CA LEU A 114 -27.11 -4.08 -1.68
C LEU A 114 -26.34 -3.30 -0.61
N ALA A 115 -25.13 -2.86 -0.92
CA ALA A 115 -24.46 -1.89 -0.07
C ALA A 115 -25.14 -0.50 -0.18
N PRO A 116 -24.91 0.43 0.79
CA PRO A 116 -25.66 1.70 0.88
C PRO A 116 -25.68 2.53 -0.40
N HIS A 117 -24.64 2.46 -1.22
CA HIS A 117 -24.51 3.21 -2.48
C HIS A 117 -24.25 2.31 -3.70
N SER A 118 -24.67 1.03 -3.65
CA SER A 118 -24.58 0.11 -4.78
C SER A 118 -25.62 0.39 -5.85
N ASP A 119 -25.30 0.02 -7.08
CA ASP A 119 -26.21 0.05 -8.21
C ASP A 119 -27.28 -1.06 -8.10
N ILE A 120 -28.44 -0.86 -8.72
CA ILE A 120 -29.53 -1.82 -8.82
C ILE A 120 -29.47 -2.43 -10.22
N ASP A 121 -29.31 -3.74 -10.31
CA ASP A 121 -29.28 -4.46 -11.60
C ASP A 121 -30.60 -5.19 -11.83
N LEU A 122 -31.29 -4.82 -12.92
CA LEU A 122 -32.59 -5.36 -13.30
C LEU A 122 -32.52 -6.14 -14.63
N LEU A 123 -33.21 -7.25 -14.67
CA LEU A 123 -33.47 -8.01 -15.90
C LEU A 123 -34.97 -8.04 -16.15
N PHE A 124 -35.40 -7.47 -17.26
CA PHE A 124 -36.75 -7.57 -17.77
C PHE A 124 -36.83 -8.79 -18.70
N VAL A 125 -37.64 -9.79 -18.30
CA VAL A 125 -37.75 -11.06 -19.01
C VAL A 125 -39.02 -11.06 -19.86
N LEU A 126 -38.85 -11.34 -21.13
CA LEU A 126 -39.89 -11.39 -22.14
C LEU A 126 -40.12 -12.84 -22.59
N PRO A 127 -41.36 -13.22 -22.97
CA PRO A 127 -41.60 -14.55 -23.54
C PRO A 127 -40.95 -14.71 -24.91
N TYR A 128 -41.08 -13.70 -25.79
CA TYR A 128 -40.59 -13.72 -27.17
C TYR A 128 -39.95 -12.37 -27.54
N LYS A 129 -40.48 -11.65 -28.52
CA LYS A 129 -40.08 -10.31 -28.92
C LYS A 129 -40.74 -9.26 -28.01
N GLU A 130 -40.11 -8.14 -27.87
CA GLU A 130 -40.63 -6.99 -27.17
C GLU A 130 -41.85 -6.40 -27.89
N THR A 131 -42.87 -6.08 -27.13
CA THR A 131 -44.08 -5.39 -27.61
C THR A 131 -44.00 -3.90 -27.22
N ALA A 132 -44.72 -3.04 -27.96
CA ALA A 132 -44.73 -1.59 -27.65
C ALA A 132 -45.20 -1.30 -26.21
N ARG A 133 -46.12 -2.09 -25.68
CA ARG A 133 -46.57 -1.91 -24.28
C ARG A 133 -45.48 -2.31 -23.28
N GLN A 134 -44.77 -3.41 -23.51
CA GLN A 134 -43.67 -3.82 -22.65
C GLN A 134 -42.54 -2.77 -22.64
N GLU A 135 -42.18 -2.26 -23.82
CA GLU A 135 -41.20 -1.18 -23.96
C GLU A 135 -41.61 0.05 -23.12
N GLN A 136 -42.87 0.50 -23.24
CA GLN A 136 -43.40 1.64 -22.48
C GLN A 136 -43.36 1.40 -20.98
N VAL A 137 -43.74 0.22 -20.49
CA VAL A 137 -43.72 -0.14 -19.07
C VAL A 137 -42.28 -0.17 -18.53
N ILE A 138 -41.36 -0.73 -19.32
CA ILE A 138 -39.94 -0.82 -18.97
C ILE A 138 -39.33 0.59 -18.89
N GLU A 139 -39.50 1.39 -19.95
CA GLU A 139 -39.02 2.76 -20.00
C GLU A 139 -39.56 3.62 -18.84
N TYR A 140 -40.87 3.53 -18.58
CA TYR A 140 -41.49 4.25 -17.47
C TYR A 140 -40.86 3.84 -16.13
N THR A 141 -40.69 2.54 -15.91
CA THR A 141 -40.06 2.02 -14.70
C THR A 141 -38.63 2.54 -14.53
N LEU A 142 -37.86 2.54 -15.59
CA LEU A 142 -36.48 3.05 -15.59
C LEU A 142 -36.42 4.56 -15.34
N TYR A 143 -37.28 5.36 -16.02
CA TYR A 143 -37.35 6.79 -15.81
C TYR A 143 -37.71 7.15 -14.35
N MET A 144 -38.66 6.45 -13.74
CA MET A 144 -39.00 6.66 -12.34
C MET A 144 -37.83 6.35 -11.39
N LEU A 145 -37.11 5.27 -11.65
CA LEU A 145 -35.92 4.90 -10.86
C LEU A 145 -34.79 5.93 -11.01
N TRP A 146 -34.55 6.47 -12.21
CA TRP A 146 -33.57 7.54 -12.46
C TRP A 146 -33.98 8.86 -11.79
N ASP A 147 -35.27 9.22 -11.82
CA ASP A 147 -35.80 10.39 -11.12
C ASP A 147 -35.65 10.29 -9.60
N LEU A 148 -35.63 9.07 -9.06
CA LEU A 148 -35.25 8.76 -7.69
C LEU A 148 -33.73 8.82 -7.44
N LYS A 149 -32.93 9.22 -8.45
CA LYS A 149 -31.45 9.26 -8.42
C LYS A 149 -30.80 7.91 -8.11
N LEU A 150 -31.47 6.82 -8.46
CA LEU A 150 -30.90 5.48 -8.37
C LEU A 150 -30.02 5.21 -9.60
N LYS A 151 -28.88 4.57 -9.36
CA LYS A 151 -28.06 4.02 -10.43
C LYS A 151 -28.61 2.64 -10.79
N VAL A 152 -29.04 2.49 -12.03
CA VAL A 152 -29.71 1.27 -12.50
C VAL A 152 -28.99 0.70 -13.69
N GLY A 153 -28.44 -0.49 -13.53
CA GLY A 153 -28.06 -1.38 -14.63
C GLY A 153 -29.30 -2.15 -15.08
N HIS A 154 -29.54 -2.27 -16.38
CA HIS A 154 -30.69 -3.03 -16.87
C HIS A 154 -30.42 -3.78 -18.16
N ALA A 155 -31.18 -4.84 -18.37
CA ALA A 155 -31.24 -5.55 -19.64
C ALA A 155 -32.68 -6.03 -19.86
N THR A 156 -33.12 -5.95 -21.13
CA THR A 156 -34.38 -6.54 -21.60
C THR A 156 -34.05 -7.69 -22.52
N ARG A 157 -34.54 -8.90 -22.21
CA ARG A 157 -34.22 -10.11 -22.98
C ARG A 157 -35.35 -11.11 -22.98
N SER A 158 -35.51 -11.77 -24.11
CA SER A 158 -36.33 -12.98 -24.16
C SER A 158 -35.65 -14.16 -23.44
N ILE A 159 -36.42 -15.19 -23.07
CA ILE A 159 -35.86 -16.41 -22.46
C ILE A 159 -34.81 -17.05 -23.38
N ASP A 160 -35.07 -17.12 -24.70
CA ASP A 160 -34.12 -17.67 -25.66
C ASP A 160 -32.80 -16.92 -25.70
N GLU A 161 -32.87 -15.57 -25.64
CA GLU A 161 -31.68 -14.73 -25.60
C GLU A 161 -30.90 -14.89 -24.30
N CYS A 162 -31.59 -14.96 -23.15
CA CYS A 162 -30.96 -15.22 -21.86
C CYS A 162 -30.18 -16.56 -21.91
N VAL A 163 -30.77 -17.62 -22.38
CA VAL A 163 -30.13 -18.94 -22.47
C VAL A 163 -28.96 -18.93 -23.47
N ARG A 164 -29.17 -18.36 -24.65
CA ARG A 164 -28.14 -18.27 -25.71
C ARG A 164 -26.91 -17.48 -25.22
N LEU A 165 -27.12 -16.32 -24.62
CA LEU A 165 -26.04 -15.48 -24.14
C LEU A 165 -25.33 -16.10 -22.92
N ALA A 166 -26.07 -16.75 -22.02
CA ALA A 166 -25.47 -17.45 -20.89
C ALA A 166 -24.54 -18.61 -21.28
N ARG A 167 -24.74 -19.21 -22.50
CA ARG A 167 -23.81 -20.21 -23.04
C ARG A 167 -22.46 -19.63 -23.49
N SER A 168 -22.44 -18.39 -23.98
CA SER A 168 -21.25 -17.79 -24.59
C SER A 168 -20.53 -16.78 -23.68
N ASP A 169 -21.21 -16.21 -22.67
CA ASP A 169 -20.68 -15.15 -21.79
C ASP A 169 -20.76 -15.57 -20.34
N LEU A 170 -19.59 -15.61 -19.69
CA LEU A 170 -19.45 -16.02 -18.29
C LEU A 170 -20.09 -15.01 -17.31
N THR A 171 -20.09 -13.71 -17.65
CA THR A 171 -20.70 -12.65 -16.83
C THR A 171 -22.21 -12.78 -16.85
N ILE A 172 -22.79 -12.96 -18.05
CA ILE A 172 -24.23 -13.18 -18.21
C ILE A 172 -24.65 -14.49 -17.54
N ARG A 173 -23.86 -15.57 -17.70
CA ARG A 173 -24.08 -16.85 -17.02
C ARG A 173 -24.13 -16.67 -15.51
N THR A 174 -23.22 -15.87 -14.94
CA THR A 174 -23.20 -15.54 -13.50
C THR A 174 -24.42 -14.71 -13.11
N ALA A 175 -24.80 -13.72 -13.89
CA ALA A 175 -26.01 -12.90 -13.63
C ALA A 175 -27.30 -13.76 -13.65
N MET A 176 -27.40 -14.74 -14.55
CA MET A 176 -28.53 -15.69 -14.56
C MET A 176 -28.52 -16.60 -13.34
N LEU A 177 -27.37 -17.07 -12.90
CA LEU A 177 -27.20 -17.87 -11.68
C LEU A 177 -27.65 -17.14 -10.42
N GLU A 178 -27.40 -15.83 -10.36
CA GLU A 178 -27.77 -14.95 -9.24
C GLU A 178 -29.17 -14.38 -9.35
N SER A 179 -29.85 -14.59 -10.48
CA SER A 179 -31.17 -14.00 -10.70
C SER A 179 -32.16 -14.35 -9.62
N ARG A 180 -32.95 -13.37 -9.21
CA ARG A 180 -34.01 -13.49 -8.22
C ARG A 180 -35.29 -12.83 -8.74
N TYR A 181 -36.42 -13.54 -8.65
CA TYR A 181 -37.73 -12.98 -8.99
C TYR A 181 -38.06 -11.76 -8.11
N LEU A 182 -38.40 -10.65 -8.74
CA LEU A 182 -38.88 -9.46 -8.08
C LEU A 182 -40.42 -9.33 -8.19
N TRP A 183 -40.94 -9.21 -9.42
CA TRP A 183 -42.34 -8.94 -9.66
C TRP A 183 -42.77 -9.30 -11.08
N GLY A 184 -44.13 -9.23 -11.36
CA GLY A 184 -44.72 -9.56 -12.65
C GLY A 184 -44.97 -11.05 -12.82
N ASP A 185 -44.82 -11.59 -14.03
CA ASP A 185 -45.16 -12.98 -14.35
C ASP A 185 -44.16 -13.99 -13.79
N ARG A 186 -44.51 -14.62 -12.68
CA ARG A 186 -43.70 -15.63 -12.01
C ARG A 186 -43.49 -16.91 -12.85
N LYS A 187 -44.48 -17.27 -13.70
CA LYS A 187 -44.32 -18.46 -14.57
C LYS A 187 -43.23 -18.27 -15.57
N LEU A 188 -43.12 -17.07 -16.13
CA LEU A 188 -42.03 -16.69 -17.08
C LEU A 188 -40.65 -16.80 -16.42
N TYR A 189 -40.51 -16.32 -15.18
CA TYR A 189 -39.29 -16.46 -14.42
C TYR A 189 -38.93 -17.92 -14.12
N ASN A 190 -39.91 -18.72 -13.72
CA ASN A 190 -39.69 -20.13 -13.44
C ASN A 190 -39.28 -20.90 -14.70
N GLU A 191 -39.81 -20.55 -15.87
CA GLU A 191 -39.41 -21.11 -17.14
C GLU A 191 -37.96 -20.75 -17.48
N LEU A 192 -37.57 -19.46 -17.37
CA LEU A 192 -36.21 -19.03 -17.54
C LEU A 192 -35.24 -19.81 -16.64
N ARG A 193 -35.54 -19.91 -15.34
CA ARG A 193 -34.71 -20.63 -14.37
C ARG A 193 -34.56 -22.11 -14.73
N ARG A 194 -35.68 -22.78 -15.10
CA ARG A 194 -35.67 -24.18 -15.49
C ARG A 194 -34.78 -24.41 -16.72
N ARG A 195 -34.93 -23.57 -17.74
CA ARG A 195 -34.16 -23.69 -19.00
C ARG A 195 -32.66 -23.34 -18.76
N PHE A 196 -32.36 -22.34 -17.96
CA PHE A 196 -30.99 -22.02 -17.61
C PHE A 196 -30.27 -23.22 -16.97
N TYR A 197 -30.89 -23.88 -16.00
CA TYR A 197 -30.27 -25.04 -15.36
C TYR A 197 -30.15 -26.21 -16.33
N SER A 198 -31.20 -26.60 -17.05
CA SER A 198 -31.19 -27.79 -17.93
C SER A 198 -30.31 -27.60 -19.18
N GLU A 199 -30.29 -26.41 -19.75
CA GLU A 199 -29.63 -26.18 -21.06
C GLU A 199 -28.22 -25.56 -20.95
N VAL A 200 -27.88 -24.94 -19.79
CA VAL A 200 -26.58 -24.25 -19.57
C VAL A 200 -25.83 -24.88 -18.40
N ALA A 201 -26.38 -24.83 -17.19
CA ALA A 201 -25.63 -25.18 -15.98
C ALA A 201 -25.29 -26.67 -15.90
N ASP A 202 -26.23 -27.56 -16.27
CA ASP A 202 -26.02 -29.01 -16.21
C ASP A 202 -24.98 -29.54 -17.23
N THR A 203 -24.62 -28.73 -18.22
CA THR A 203 -23.75 -29.15 -19.34
C THR A 203 -22.35 -28.53 -19.30
N SER A 204 -22.12 -27.47 -18.48
CA SER A 204 -20.90 -26.65 -18.54
C SER A 204 -20.24 -26.43 -17.18
N GLY A 205 -20.38 -27.37 -16.23
CA GLY A 205 -19.79 -27.28 -14.89
C GLY A 205 -18.28 -27.02 -14.88
N PRO A 206 -17.47 -27.90 -15.50
CA PRO A 206 -16.00 -27.70 -15.53
C PRO A 206 -15.56 -26.39 -16.17
N GLU A 207 -16.17 -26.02 -17.30
CA GLU A 207 -15.87 -24.75 -18.00
C GLU A 207 -16.18 -23.53 -17.12
N PHE A 208 -17.30 -23.55 -16.38
CA PHE A 208 -17.66 -22.48 -15.47
C PHE A 208 -16.64 -22.32 -14.32
N VAL A 209 -16.19 -23.44 -13.74
CA VAL A 209 -15.18 -23.45 -12.68
C VAL A 209 -13.86 -22.86 -13.18
N GLU A 210 -13.36 -23.37 -14.32
CA GLU A 210 -12.12 -22.90 -14.91
C GLU A 210 -12.18 -21.40 -15.24
N GLY A 211 -13.27 -20.95 -15.88
CA GLY A 211 -13.47 -19.56 -16.23
C GLY A 211 -13.53 -18.64 -15.01
N LYS A 212 -14.21 -19.06 -13.93
CA LYS A 212 -14.29 -18.26 -12.69
C LYS A 212 -12.97 -18.19 -11.92
N LEU A 213 -12.19 -19.25 -11.93
CA LEU A 213 -10.87 -19.24 -11.32
C LEU A 213 -9.89 -18.36 -12.13
N ALA A 214 -9.92 -18.45 -13.46
CA ALA A 214 -9.12 -17.60 -14.33
C ALA A 214 -9.47 -16.11 -14.19
N GLU A 215 -10.78 -15.77 -14.10
CA GLU A 215 -11.25 -14.40 -13.83
C GLU A 215 -10.73 -13.87 -12.49
N ARG A 216 -10.77 -14.71 -11.44
CA ARG A 216 -10.23 -14.38 -10.12
C ARG A 216 -8.72 -14.08 -10.18
N ASP A 217 -7.96 -14.95 -10.84
CA ASP A 217 -6.50 -14.84 -10.90
C ASP A 217 -6.07 -13.61 -11.71
N ALA A 218 -6.75 -13.32 -12.82
CA ALA A 218 -6.53 -12.10 -13.60
C ALA A 218 -6.84 -10.82 -12.78
N ARG A 219 -7.92 -10.85 -11.97
CA ARG A 219 -8.26 -9.75 -11.06
C ARG A 219 -7.18 -9.54 -9.99
N HIS A 220 -6.70 -10.62 -9.37
CA HIS A 220 -5.63 -10.55 -8.37
C HIS A 220 -4.35 -9.94 -8.96
N THR A 221 -3.93 -10.38 -10.15
CA THR A 221 -2.75 -9.83 -10.84
C THR A 221 -2.91 -8.32 -11.10
N LYS A 222 -4.09 -7.89 -11.58
CA LYS A 222 -4.39 -6.48 -11.85
C LYS A 222 -4.31 -5.60 -10.59
N LEU A 223 -4.60 -6.15 -9.41
CA LEU A 223 -4.61 -5.43 -8.14
C LEU A 223 -3.33 -5.64 -7.31
N GLY A 224 -2.24 -6.07 -7.94
CA GLY A 224 -0.92 -6.18 -7.31
C GLY A 224 -0.62 -7.52 -6.64
N GLY A 225 -1.49 -8.54 -6.78
CA GLY A 225 -1.22 -9.93 -6.37
C GLY A 225 -1.14 -10.20 -4.86
N SER A 226 -0.88 -9.20 -4.03
CA SER A 226 -0.81 -9.33 -2.57
C SER A 226 -2.15 -9.04 -1.90
N ARG A 227 -2.43 -9.76 -0.80
CA ARG A 227 -3.57 -9.47 0.11
C ARG A 227 -3.20 -8.53 1.24
N TYR A 228 -1.93 -8.19 1.37
CA TYR A 228 -1.36 -7.41 2.47
C TYR A 228 -0.98 -5.99 2.04
N VAL A 229 -1.72 -5.43 1.07
CA VAL A 229 -1.61 -4.03 0.66
C VAL A 229 -2.24 -3.14 1.71
N LEU A 230 -1.59 -2.03 2.09
CA LEU A 230 -2.07 -1.18 3.19
C LEU A 230 -3.37 -0.42 2.90
N GLU A 231 -3.68 -0.15 1.63
CA GLU A 231 -4.97 0.40 1.20
C GLU A 231 -5.75 -0.60 0.32
N PRO A 232 -6.27 -1.70 0.91
CA PRO A 232 -6.87 -2.76 0.14
C PRO A 232 -8.25 -2.38 -0.42
N ASN A 233 -8.61 -2.97 -1.57
CA ASN A 233 -9.99 -2.97 -2.03
C ASN A 233 -10.73 -4.14 -1.38
N ILE A 234 -11.68 -3.84 -0.48
CA ILE A 234 -12.41 -4.84 0.34
C ILE A 234 -13.34 -5.74 -0.47
N LYS A 235 -13.74 -5.31 -1.68
CA LYS A 235 -14.60 -6.06 -2.58
C LYS A 235 -13.79 -6.89 -3.57
N GLU A 236 -12.93 -6.25 -4.36
CA GLU A 236 -12.24 -6.86 -5.50
C GLU A 236 -10.83 -7.36 -5.18
N GLY A 237 -10.22 -6.90 -4.06
CA GLY A 237 -8.88 -7.28 -3.63
C GLY A 237 -8.76 -8.78 -3.31
N LYS A 238 -7.52 -9.29 -3.30
CA LYS A 238 -7.22 -10.68 -2.93
C LYS A 238 -7.61 -10.93 -1.47
N GLY A 239 -8.53 -11.87 -1.24
CA GLY A 239 -9.14 -12.12 0.07
C GLY A 239 -10.33 -11.20 0.40
N GLY A 240 -10.87 -10.47 -0.58
CA GLY A 240 -12.06 -9.64 -0.43
C GLY A 240 -13.37 -10.38 -0.70
N LEU A 241 -14.49 -9.65 -0.65
CA LEU A 241 -15.83 -10.18 -0.85
C LEU A 241 -16.00 -10.95 -2.16
N ARG A 242 -15.34 -10.51 -3.24
CA ARG A 242 -15.45 -11.16 -4.55
C ARG A 242 -14.87 -12.58 -4.55
N ASP A 243 -13.88 -12.85 -3.72
CA ASP A 243 -13.34 -14.22 -3.60
C ASP A 243 -14.35 -15.15 -2.92
N LEU A 244 -15.03 -14.71 -1.86
CA LEU A 244 -16.13 -15.44 -1.24
C LEU A 244 -17.28 -15.64 -2.22
N GLN A 245 -17.65 -14.61 -2.98
CA GLN A 245 -18.69 -14.69 -4.00
C GLN A 245 -18.32 -15.69 -5.12
N THR A 246 -17.04 -15.72 -5.53
CA THR A 246 -16.56 -16.69 -6.50
C THR A 246 -16.75 -18.13 -6.04
N LEU A 247 -16.42 -18.41 -4.75
CA LEU A 247 -16.67 -19.72 -4.16
C LEU A 247 -18.18 -20.06 -4.12
N TYR A 248 -18.99 -19.08 -3.71
CA TYR A 248 -20.44 -19.25 -3.68
C TYR A 248 -21.04 -19.51 -5.06
N TRP A 249 -20.60 -18.80 -6.11
CA TRP A 249 -21.07 -19.03 -7.48
C TRP A 249 -20.72 -20.41 -7.98
N ILE A 250 -19.48 -20.86 -7.76
CA ILE A 250 -19.05 -22.19 -8.14
C ILE A 250 -19.88 -23.25 -7.40
N ALA A 251 -20.10 -23.05 -6.09
CA ALA A 251 -20.89 -23.93 -5.27
C ALA A 251 -22.36 -24.01 -5.75
N LYS A 252 -22.99 -22.87 -5.97
CA LYS A 252 -24.38 -22.77 -6.45
C LYS A 252 -24.53 -23.40 -7.83
N TYR A 253 -23.56 -23.21 -8.72
CA TYR A 253 -23.58 -23.74 -10.06
C TYR A 253 -23.47 -25.27 -10.10
N LEU A 254 -22.54 -25.84 -9.35
CA LEU A 254 -22.25 -27.28 -9.36
C LEU A 254 -23.21 -28.08 -8.49
N TYR A 255 -23.45 -27.59 -7.27
CA TYR A 255 -24.20 -28.34 -6.26
C TYR A 255 -25.67 -27.93 -6.15
N LYS A 256 -26.08 -26.88 -6.86
CA LYS A 256 -27.46 -26.33 -6.84
C LYS A 256 -27.94 -25.99 -5.41
N VAL A 257 -27.03 -25.42 -4.62
CA VAL A 257 -27.26 -24.99 -3.24
C VAL A 257 -27.55 -23.50 -3.20
N ASP A 258 -28.50 -23.10 -2.37
CA ASP A 258 -28.85 -21.69 -2.19
C ASP A 258 -28.09 -21.04 -1.02
N GLU A 259 -27.51 -21.83 -0.10
CA GLU A 259 -26.78 -21.37 1.07
C GLU A 259 -25.48 -22.16 1.26
N VAL A 260 -24.42 -21.46 1.78
CA VAL A 260 -23.10 -22.08 2.05
C VAL A 260 -23.21 -23.21 3.08
N ALA A 261 -24.14 -23.10 4.04
CA ALA A 261 -24.38 -24.14 5.03
C ALA A 261 -24.73 -25.50 4.38
N ASN A 262 -25.42 -25.50 3.24
CA ASN A 262 -25.77 -26.73 2.53
C ASN A 262 -24.57 -27.47 1.94
N LEU A 263 -23.39 -26.82 1.81
CA LEU A 263 -22.15 -27.46 1.42
C LEU A 263 -21.58 -28.40 2.48
N VAL A 264 -21.98 -28.19 3.73
CA VAL A 264 -21.62 -29.11 4.84
C VAL A 264 -22.31 -30.47 4.66
N ASP A 265 -23.56 -30.46 4.28
CA ASP A 265 -24.34 -31.71 4.05
C ASP A 265 -23.82 -32.48 2.82
N ARG A 266 -23.20 -31.75 1.87
CA ARG A 266 -22.54 -32.35 0.69
C ARG A 266 -21.11 -32.80 0.96
N GLY A 267 -20.56 -32.55 2.17
CA GLY A 267 -19.20 -32.92 2.53
C GLY A 267 -18.09 -32.08 1.86
N VAL A 268 -18.45 -30.97 1.18
CA VAL A 268 -17.53 -30.04 0.55
C VAL A 268 -16.82 -29.21 1.60
N LEU A 269 -17.54 -28.69 2.59
CA LEU A 269 -17.01 -27.95 3.73
C LEU A 269 -17.34 -28.68 5.04
N THR A 270 -16.51 -28.51 6.05
CA THR A 270 -16.84 -28.86 7.43
C THR A 270 -17.69 -27.75 8.08
N LYS A 271 -18.39 -28.05 9.16
CA LYS A 271 -19.14 -27.04 9.96
C LYS A 271 -18.23 -25.87 10.39
N LYS A 272 -16.98 -26.17 10.74
CA LYS A 272 -15.99 -25.16 11.14
C LYS A 272 -15.59 -24.26 9.98
N GLU A 273 -15.40 -24.83 8.78
CA GLU A 273 -15.07 -24.07 7.57
C GLU A 273 -16.26 -23.17 7.12
N ALA A 274 -17.50 -23.67 7.18
CA ALA A 274 -18.68 -22.88 6.90
C ALA A 274 -18.83 -21.70 7.90
N HIS A 275 -18.62 -21.93 9.20
CA HIS A 275 -18.65 -20.86 10.19
C HIS A 275 -17.55 -19.80 9.97
N ARG A 276 -16.35 -20.22 9.50
CA ARG A 276 -15.29 -19.27 9.10
C ARG A 276 -15.72 -18.43 7.90
N PHE A 277 -16.38 -19.03 6.92
CA PHE A 277 -16.94 -18.32 5.78
C PHE A 277 -17.92 -17.24 6.20
N ASP A 278 -18.91 -17.59 7.04
CA ASP A 278 -19.94 -16.65 7.51
C ASP A 278 -19.34 -15.50 8.32
N ARG A 279 -18.35 -15.79 9.19
CA ARG A 279 -17.66 -14.77 9.98
C ARG A 279 -16.90 -13.80 9.09
N ALA A 280 -16.17 -14.30 8.09
CA ALA A 280 -15.42 -13.47 7.15
C ALA A 280 -16.34 -12.60 6.29
N HIS A 281 -17.44 -13.19 5.79
CA HIS A 281 -18.45 -12.50 5.01
C HIS A 281 -19.08 -11.35 5.80
N ARG A 282 -19.52 -11.61 7.03
CA ARG A 282 -20.12 -10.61 7.93
C ARG A 282 -19.15 -9.46 8.23
N PHE A 283 -17.91 -9.77 8.60
CA PHE A 283 -16.90 -8.76 8.89
C PHE A 283 -16.64 -7.84 7.69
N LEU A 284 -16.49 -8.40 6.49
CA LEU A 284 -16.27 -7.59 5.29
C LEU A 284 -17.49 -6.72 4.94
N TRP A 285 -18.70 -7.20 5.20
CA TRP A 285 -19.91 -6.41 5.03
C TRP A 285 -20.01 -5.26 6.04
N ASP A 286 -19.65 -5.49 7.31
CA ASP A 286 -19.59 -4.43 8.31
C ASP A 286 -18.64 -3.33 7.87
N VAL A 287 -17.40 -3.68 7.47
CA VAL A 287 -16.42 -2.73 6.96
C VAL A 287 -16.93 -1.98 5.73
N ARG A 288 -17.56 -2.68 4.78
CA ARG A 288 -18.07 -2.10 3.53
C ARG A 288 -19.21 -1.10 3.76
N CYS A 289 -20.12 -1.43 4.65
CA CYS A 289 -21.23 -0.53 5.00
C CYS A 289 -20.72 0.75 5.66
N HIS A 290 -19.80 0.64 6.63
CA HIS A 290 -19.17 1.81 7.22
C HIS A 290 -18.45 2.66 6.18
N LEU A 291 -17.67 2.03 5.28
CA LEU A 291 -16.94 2.72 4.23
C LEU A 291 -17.86 3.49 3.29
N HIS A 292 -18.97 2.89 2.83
CA HIS A 292 -19.96 3.56 2.00
C HIS A 292 -20.64 4.74 2.72
N TYR A 293 -20.97 4.59 4.01
CA TYR A 293 -21.60 5.65 4.80
C TYR A 293 -20.65 6.82 5.06
N LEU A 294 -19.37 6.55 5.31
CA LEU A 294 -18.35 7.59 5.50
C LEU A 294 -18.02 8.34 4.20
N ALA A 295 -17.86 7.61 3.10
CA ALA A 295 -17.55 8.19 1.80
C ALA A 295 -18.75 8.90 1.14
N GLY A 296 -19.98 8.62 1.57
CA GLY A 296 -21.20 9.13 0.94
C GLY A 296 -21.41 8.65 -0.51
N ARG A 297 -20.66 7.63 -0.92
CA ARG A 297 -20.66 7.05 -2.27
C ARG A 297 -20.24 5.57 -2.24
N GLY A 298 -20.38 4.87 -3.38
CA GLY A 298 -19.87 3.51 -3.53
C GLY A 298 -18.34 3.50 -3.58
N GLU A 299 -17.70 3.39 -2.42
CA GLU A 299 -16.26 3.31 -2.27
C GLU A 299 -15.89 1.96 -1.65
N ASP A 300 -15.04 1.20 -2.31
CA ASP A 300 -14.62 -0.13 -1.86
C ASP A 300 -13.12 -0.19 -1.48
N ARG A 301 -12.38 0.94 -1.59
CA ARG A 301 -10.98 1.05 -1.19
C ARG A 301 -10.84 1.61 0.21
N LEU A 302 -10.23 0.83 1.09
CA LEU A 302 -9.98 1.17 2.49
C LEU A 302 -8.72 2.04 2.58
N THR A 303 -8.86 3.33 2.26
CA THR A 303 -7.77 4.32 2.26
C THR A 303 -7.39 4.73 3.68
N PHE A 304 -6.17 5.24 3.88
CA PHE A 304 -5.66 5.60 5.21
C PHE A 304 -6.55 6.59 5.96
N ASP A 305 -7.16 7.54 5.25
CA ASP A 305 -8.04 8.58 5.82
C ASP A 305 -9.29 8.00 6.50
N VAL A 306 -9.80 6.87 6.05
CA VAL A 306 -10.99 6.24 6.64
C VAL A 306 -10.69 5.09 7.60
N GLN A 307 -9.47 4.52 7.55
CA GLN A 307 -9.10 3.35 8.38
C GLN A 307 -9.25 3.62 9.88
N SER A 308 -8.79 4.79 10.36
CA SER A 308 -8.85 5.13 11.78
C SER A 308 -10.28 5.32 12.27
N GLU A 309 -11.15 5.91 11.43
CA GLU A 309 -12.55 6.14 11.76
C GLU A 309 -13.33 4.83 11.76
N ILE A 310 -13.13 3.96 10.77
CA ILE A 310 -13.74 2.62 10.74
C ILE A 310 -13.26 1.76 11.92
N ALA A 311 -11.98 1.85 12.28
CA ALA A 311 -11.45 1.17 13.47
C ALA A 311 -12.19 1.60 14.75
N ALA A 312 -12.46 2.91 14.90
CA ALA A 312 -13.20 3.43 16.04
C ALA A 312 -14.67 2.97 16.03
N LEU A 313 -15.36 3.01 14.89
CA LEU A 313 -16.73 2.51 14.72
C LEU A 313 -16.86 1.02 15.04
N LEU A 314 -15.86 0.22 14.68
CA LEU A 314 -15.78 -1.20 14.99
C LEU A 314 -15.16 -1.48 16.39
N VAL A 315 -15.02 -0.45 17.23
CA VAL A 315 -14.59 -0.54 18.65
C VAL A 315 -13.17 -1.10 18.84
N TYR A 316 -12.27 -0.88 17.87
CA TYR A 316 -10.85 -1.17 18.06
C TYR A 316 -10.18 -0.04 18.84
N ARG A 317 -9.68 -0.35 20.04
CA ARG A 317 -9.02 0.62 20.94
C ARG A 317 -7.51 0.41 20.94
N ASP A 318 -6.78 1.48 21.23
CA ASP A 318 -5.34 1.42 21.46
C ASP A 318 -5.01 0.48 22.63
N ARG A 319 -3.88 -0.23 22.51
CA ARG A 319 -3.28 -1.05 23.57
C ARG A 319 -1.78 -0.79 23.60
N ALA A 320 -1.11 -1.16 24.68
CA ALA A 320 0.34 -1.10 24.76
C ALA A 320 0.97 -1.79 23.52
N GLY A 321 1.75 -1.02 22.75
CA GLY A 321 2.47 -1.49 21.56
C GLY A 321 1.66 -1.57 20.26
N ALA A 322 0.35 -1.23 20.22
CA ALA A 322 -0.43 -1.24 18.99
C ALA A 322 -1.62 -0.28 19.01
N ARG A 323 -1.74 0.58 18.01
CA ARG A 323 -2.88 1.49 17.82
C ARG A 323 -4.13 0.71 17.41
N GLY A 324 -5.31 1.27 17.70
CA GLY A 324 -6.60 0.67 17.31
C GLY A 324 -6.69 0.39 15.82
N VAL A 325 -6.23 1.31 14.99
CA VAL A 325 -6.19 1.15 13.52
C VAL A 325 -5.30 -0.02 13.09
N GLU A 326 -4.14 -0.19 13.69
CA GLU A 326 -3.23 -1.31 13.38
C GLU A 326 -3.84 -2.66 13.77
N ARG A 327 -4.55 -2.70 14.91
CA ARG A 327 -5.28 -3.89 15.36
C ARG A 327 -6.47 -4.22 14.46
N PHE A 328 -7.19 -3.21 13.97
CA PHE A 328 -8.26 -3.37 12.99
C PHE A 328 -7.70 -3.94 11.68
N MET A 329 -6.66 -3.32 11.12
CA MET A 329 -6.05 -3.77 9.87
C MET A 329 -5.43 -5.15 9.99
N LYS A 330 -4.78 -5.47 11.12
CA LYS A 330 -4.31 -6.84 11.39
C LYS A 330 -5.45 -7.86 11.34
N HIS A 331 -6.60 -7.53 11.94
CA HIS A 331 -7.78 -8.40 11.87
C HIS A 331 -8.30 -8.53 10.42
N TYR A 332 -8.35 -7.43 9.67
CA TYR A 332 -8.72 -7.44 8.25
C TYR A 332 -7.80 -8.40 7.43
N TYR A 333 -6.50 -8.30 7.59
CA TYR A 333 -5.55 -9.16 6.87
C TYR A 333 -5.67 -10.64 7.28
N LEU A 334 -5.92 -10.91 8.53
CA LEU A 334 -6.18 -12.28 9.00
C LEU A 334 -7.46 -12.85 8.39
N ILE A 335 -8.52 -12.05 8.25
CA ILE A 335 -9.75 -12.42 7.53
C ILE A 335 -9.44 -12.67 6.04
N ALA A 336 -8.70 -11.78 5.38
CA ALA A 336 -8.30 -11.97 3.99
C ALA A 336 -7.46 -13.25 3.78
N LYS A 337 -6.59 -13.59 4.73
CA LYS A 337 -5.85 -14.87 4.76
C LYS A 337 -6.80 -16.05 4.91
N GLU A 338 -7.75 -15.97 5.83
CA GLU A 338 -8.76 -17.00 6.07
C GLU A 338 -9.60 -17.30 4.82
N ILE A 339 -9.98 -16.27 4.06
CA ILE A 339 -10.67 -16.41 2.77
C ILE A 339 -9.78 -17.14 1.75
N GLY A 340 -8.49 -16.82 1.70
CA GLY A 340 -7.54 -17.55 0.86
C GLY A 340 -7.46 -19.04 1.20
N ASP A 341 -7.47 -19.38 2.50
CA ASP A 341 -7.50 -20.76 2.97
C ASP A 341 -8.77 -21.50 2.54
N LEU A 342 -9.93 -20.86 2.72
CA LEU A 342 -11.22 -21.40 2.28
C LEU A 342 -11.25 -21.64 0.77
N THR A 343 -10.67 -20.73 0.00
CA THR A 343 -10.57 -20.88 -1.46
C THR A 343 -9.75 -22.11 -1.83
N ARG A 344 -8.57 -22.30 -1.21
CA ARG A 344 -7.73 -23.48 -1.44
C ARG A 344 -8.44 -24.79 -1.07
N ILE A 345 -9.11 -24.81 0.09
CA ILE A 345 -9.88 -25.97 0.56
C ILE A 345 -10.98 -26.34 -0.43
N PHE A 346 -11.69 -25.33 -0.93
CA PHE A 346 -12.80 -25.52 -1.87
C PHE A 346 -12.30 -26.01 -3.24
N CYS A 347 -11.25 -25.39 -3.78
CA CYS A 347 -10.63 -25.85 -5.03
C CYS A 347 -10.13 -27.29 -4.93
N ALA A 348 -9.52 -27.67 -3.78
CA ALA A 348 -9.10 -29.06 -3.53
C ALA A 348 -10.28 -30.06 -3.53
N ALA A 349 -11.42 -29.66 -2.98
CA ALA A 349 -12.62 -30.51 -2.99
C ALA A 349 -13.16 -30.69 -4.41
N LEU A 350 -13.17 -29.61 -5.21
CA LEU A 350 -13.62 -29.64 -6.61
C LEU A 350 -12.73 -30.52 -7.49
N GLU A 351 -11.41 -30.39 -7.37
CA GLU A 351 -10.46 -31.24 -8.12
C GLU A 351 -10.65 -32.72 -7.78
N ALA A 352 -10.81 -33.05 -6.49
CA ALA A 352 -11.04 -34.43 -6.06
C ALA A 352 -12.35 -35.03 -6.61
N GLU A 353 -13.37 -34.19 -6.83
CA GLU A 353 -14.67 -34.66 -7.33
C GLU A 353 -14.70 -34.75 -8.89
N HIS A 354 -14.00 -33.84 -9.57
CA HIS A 354 -13.99 -33.79 -11.04
C HIS A 354 -12.95 -34.67 -11.69
N GLN A 355 -12.01 -35.24 -10.94
CA GLN A 355 -11.13 -36.31 -11.41
C GLN A 355 -11.89 -37.63 -11.66
N ARG A 356 -13.19 -37.58 -11.91
CA ARG A 356 -13.98 -38.70 -12.30
C ARG A 356 -13.50 -39.21 -13.68
N LYS A 357 -12.76 -40.36 -13.65
CA LYS A 357 -12.50 -41.38 -14.66
C LYS A 357 -12.76 -41.00 -16.10
N PRO A 358 -11.76 -40.91 -16.92
CA PRO A 358 -11.99 -41.03 -18.37
C PRO A 358 -12.78 -42.29 -18.62
N ARG A 359 -13.85 -42.22 -19.41
CA ARG A 359 -14.76 -43.32 -19.74
C ARG A 359 -14.12 -44.48 -20.51
N PHE A 360 -12.85 -44.39 -20.89
CA PHE A 360 -12.04 -45.43 -21.49
C PHE A 360 -10.66 -45.45 -20.84
N ARG A 361 -10.45 -46.29 -19.83
CA ARG A 361 -9.13 -46.81 -19.53
C ARG A 361 -8.87 -48.01 -20.45
N LEU A 362 -8.01 -47.82 -21.44
CA LEU A 362 -7.17 -48.92 -21.88
C LEU A 362 -6.39 -49.42 -20.66
N PRO A 363 -6.26 -50.74 -20.43
CA PRO A 363 -5.43 -51.23 -19.35
C PRO A 363 -4.01 -50.80 -19.63
N SER A 364 -3.58 -49.72 -18.96
CA SER A 364 -2.19 -49.29 -18.95
C SER A 364 -1.46 -50.26 -18.03
N ILE A 365 -0.76 -51.15 -18.68
CA ILE A 365 0.28 -51.94 -18.02
C ILE A 365 1.24 -51.00 -17.34
N GLY A 366 1.24 -51.04 -15.98
CA GLY A 366 2.33 -50.54 -15.12
C GLY A 366 2.80 -49.10 -15.37
N LEU A 367 1.98 -48.12 -15.22
CA LEU A 367 2.47 -46.76 -14.98
C LEU A 367 2.89 -46.67 -13.53
N PHE A 368 4.21 -46.70 -13.31
CA PHE A 368 4.84 -46.32 -12.05
C PHE A 368 4.29 -44.96 -11.66
N HIS A 369 3.63 -44.84 -10.50
CA HIS A 369 3.37 -43.56 -9.90
C HIS A 369 4.74 -42.97 -9.59
N LYS A 370 5.12 -41.89 -10.29
CA LYS A 370 6.38 -41.22 -10.03
C LYS A 370 6.30 -40.67 -8.61
N SER A 371 7.09 -41.26 -7.72
CA SER A 371 7.25 -40.78 -6.35
C SER A 371 8.56 -40.01 -6.28
N ILE A 372 8.54 -38.82 -5.70
CA ILE A 372 9.70 -38.00 -5.46
C ILE A 372 9.78 -37.76 -3.96
N ASP A 373 10.87 -38.14 -3.34
CA ASP A 373 11.13 -37.97 -1.90
C ASP A 373 9.97 -38.45 -0.99
N GLY A 374 9.30 -39.53 -1.40
CA GLY A 374 8.17 -40.11 -0.66
C GLY A 374 6.81 -39.47 -0.93
N PHE A 375 6.74 -38.48 -1.81
CA PHE A 375 5.50 -37.84 -2.26
C PHE A 375 5.05 -38.34 -3.61
N GLU A 376 3.75 -38.48 -3.83
CA GLU A 376 3.19 -38.82 -5.14
C GLU A 376 3.13 -37.58 -6.05
N VAL A 377 3.40 -37.78 -7.35
CA VAL A 377 3.21 -36.74 -8.35
C VAL A 377 1.88 -36.96 -9.06
N GLU A 378 0.90 -36.09 -8.82
CA GLU A 378 -0.43 -36.16 -9.40
C GLU A 378 -0.70 -34.89 -10.23
N GLY A 379 -0.91 -35.04 -11.55
CA GLY A 379 -1.15 -33.87 -12.42
C GLY A 379 0.00 -32.85 -12.47
N GLY A 380 1.26 -33.30 -12.28
CA GLY A 380 2.42 -32.39 -12.20
C GLY A 380 2.60 -31.67 -10.85
N ARG A 381 1.87 -32.10 -9.81
CA ARG A 381 1.92 -31.51 -8.45
C ARG A 381 2.25 -32.58 -7.41
N LEU A 382 2.97 -32.19 -6.36
CA LEU A 382 3.29 -33.05 -5.22
C LEU A 382 2.07 -33.27 -4.32
N ASN A 383 1.77 -34.54 -4.03
CA ASN A 383 0.64 -34.94 -3.21
C ASN A 383 1.06 -35.97 -2.14
N VAL A 384 0.22 -36.16 -1.12
CA VAL A 384 0.34 -37.18 -0.09
C VAL A 384 -0.70 -38.27 -0.30
N ARG A 385 -0.36 -39.53 0.01
CA ARG A 385 -1.29 -40.66 -0.05
C ARG A 385 -2.43 -40.49 0.95
N SER A 386 -2.08 -40.10 2.15
CA SER A 386 -3.01 -39.88 3.25
C SER A 386 -2.61 -38.65 4.08
N GLY A 387 -3.61 -37.91 4.56
CA GLY A 387 -3.38 -36.82 5.50
C GLY A 387 -2.86 -37.25 6.87
N SER A 388 -2.87 -38.56 7.18
CA SER A 388 -2.25 -39.10 8.43
C SER A 388 -0.73 -39.01 8.38
N GLU A 389 -0.09 -39.02 7.21
CA GLU A 389 1.36 -38.95 7.07
C GLU A 389 2.00 -37.78 7.80
N PHE A 390 1.34 -36.62 7.82
CA PHE A 390 1.78 -35.41 8.53
C PHE A 390 1.62 -35.53 10.06
N ARG A 391 0.83 -36.45 10.53
CA ARG A 391 0.69 -36.74 11.97
C ARG A 391 1.74 -37.75 12.41
N ASP A 392 2.01 -38.73 11.55
CA ASP A 392 2.95 -39.84 11.85
C ASP A 392 4.41 -39.35 11.69
N ASP A 393 4.67 -38.44 10.74
CA ASP A 393 5.97 -37.78 10.52
C ASP A 393 5.73 -36.26 10.23
N PRO A 394 5.71 -35.42 11.28
CA PRO A 394 5.47 -33.99 11.10
C PRO A 394 6.52 -33.24 10.26
N VAL A 395 7.78 -33.74 10.20
CA VAL A 395 8.86 -33.15 9.40
C VAL A 395 8.52 -33.21 7.91
N LYS A 396 7.71 -34.15 7.48
CA LYS A 396 7.18 -34.25 6.11
C LYS A 396 6.45 -32.97 5.65
N ILE A 397 5.92 -32.15 6.59
CA ILE A 397 5.31 -30.89 6.24
C ILE A 397 6.36 -29.97 5.59
N LEU A 398 7.51 -29.76 6.24
CA LEU A 398 8.59 -28.95 5.66
C LEU A 398 9.25 -29.61 4.47
N ARG A 399 9.45 -30.94 4.52
CA ARG A 399 10.02 -31.70 3.40
C ARG A 399 9.16 -31.56 2.12
N LEU A 400 7.84 -31.48 2.22
CA LEU A 400 6.97 -31.25 1.08
C LEU A 400 7.26 -29.90 0.39
N PHE A 401 7.41 -28.82 1.17
CA PHE A 401 7.74 -27.51 0.60
C PHE A 401 9.16 -27.46 0.03
N HIS A 402 10.11 -28.08 0.71
CA HIS A 402 11.48 -28.21 0.24
C HIS A 402 11.55 -28.98 -1.09
N THR A 403 10.94 -30.16 -1.18
CA THR A 403 10.89 -30.95 -2.40
C THR A 403 10.15 -30.20 -3.54
N ALA A 404 9.07 -29.45 -3.20
CA ALA A 404 8.36 -28.62 -4.16
C ALA A 404 9.26 -27.51 -4.74
N GLN A 405 10.12 -26.92 -3.93
CA GLN A 405 11.08 -25.89 -4.35
C GLN A 405 12.18 -26.48 -5.22
N GLU A 406 12.83 -27.57 -4.78
CA GLU A 406 13.94 -28.17 -5.50
C GLU A 406 13.53 -28.76 -6.86
N GLU A 407 12.37 -29.38 -6.92
CA GLU A 407 11.82 -29.98 -8.14
C GLU A 407 11.02 -28.98 -9.00
N GLN A 408 10.85 -27.73 -8.54
CA GLN A 408 10.04 -26.68 -9.18
C GLN A 408 8.61 -27.14 -9.48
N LEU A 409 8.01 -27.89 -8.55
CA LEU A 409 6.65 -28.40 -8.65
C LEU A 409 5.69 -27.64 -7.74
N ASP A 410 4.44 -27.57 -8.16
CA ASP A 410 3.38 -27.09 -7.28
C ASP A 410 2.97 -28.15 -6.26
N ILE A 411 2.37 -27.70 -5.15
CA ILE A 411 1.79 -28.60 -4.15
C ILE A 411 0.31 -28.80 -4.46
N HIS A 412 -0.12 -30.05 -4.46
CA HIS A 412 -1.50 -30.41 -4.74
C HIS A 412 -2.42 -29.87 -3.61
N PRO A 413 -3.60 -29.29 -3.96
CA PRO A 413 -4.52 -28.70 -2.98
C PRO A 413 -4.95 -29.67 -1.87
N LYS A 414 -5.02 -30.98 -2.16
CA LYS A 414 -5.32 -32.02 -1.18
C LYS A 414 -4.23 -32.14 -0.10
N ALA A 415 -2.96 -32.03 -0.50
CA ALA A 415 -1.84 -31.98 0.47
C ALA A 415 -1.88 -30.71 1.31
N LEU A 416 -2.15 -29.53 0.73
CA LEU A 416 -2.32 -28.28 1.47
C LEU A 416 -3.49 -28.33 2.45
N ARG A 417 -4.62 -28.95 2.06
CA ARG A 417 -5.76 -29.21 2.98
C ARG A 417 -5.35 -30.12 4.14
N ALA A 418 -4.57 -31.15 3.88
CA ALA A 418 -4.06 -32.05 4.91
C ALA A 418 -3.12 -31.32 5.88
N ILE A 419 -2.24 -30.43 5.39
CA ILE A 419 -1.39 -29.56 6.23
C ILE A 419 -2.27 -28.69 7.13
N THR A 420 -3.26 -27.97 6.55
CA THR A 420 -4.16 -27.09 7.33
C THR A 420 -4.84 -27.82 8.49
N ARG A 421 -5.20 -29.09 8.31
CA ARG A 421 -5.81 -29.93 9.35
C ARG A 421 -4.83 -30.43 10.40
N ASN A 422 -3.53 -30.48 10.09
CA ASN A 422 -2.47 -30.98 10.94
C ASN A 422 -1.48 -29.89 11.37
N LEU A 423 -1.83 -28.60 11.28
CA LEU A 423 -0.93 -27.48 11.61
C LEU A 423 -0.33 -27.57 13.02
N HIS A 424 -1.04 -28.17 13.99
CA HIS A 424 -0.53 -28.36 15.35
C HIS A 424 0.70 -29.26 15.40
N ALA A 425 0.91 -30.13 14.42
CA ALA A 425 2.08 -31.00 14.34
C ALA A 425 3.38 -30.21 14.10
N VAL A 426 3.30 -29.01 13.48
CA VAL A 426 4.45 -28.11 13.27
C VAL A 426 5.05 -27.66 14.60
N ASP A 427 4.23 -27.53 15.65
CA ASP A 427 4.72 -27.11 16.97
C ASP A 427 5.72 -28.12 17.58
N GLN A 428 5.65 -29.40 17.19
CA GLN A 428 6.48 -30.50 17.71
C GLN A 428 7.87 -30.58 17.06
N ILE A 429 8.02 -29.93 15.87
CA ILE A 429 9.27 -30.04 15.10
C ILE A 429 10.10 -28.76 15.12
N ARG A 430 9.74 -27.78 15.97
CA ARG A 430 10.48 -26.50 16.04
C ARG A 430 11.96 -26.71 16.32
N ASP A 431 12.29 -27.61 17.21
CA ASP A 431 13.67 -27.90 17.61
C ASP A 431 14.26 -29.15 16.91
N ASP A 432 13.52 -29.70 15.94
CA ASP A 432 14.00 -30.85 15.17
C ASP A 432 15.13 -30.41 14.21
N PRO A 433 16.32 -31.07 14.26
CA PRO A 433 17.46 -30.67 13.42
C PRO A 433 17.22 -30.80 11.93
N GLU A 434 16.46 -31.81 11.48
CA GLU A 434 16.14 -31.97 10.07
C GLU A 434 15.17 -30.90 9.60
N ALA A 435 14.15 -30.58 10.39
CA ALA A 435 13.20 -29.52 10.09
C ALA A 435 13.91 -28.17 9.96
N ASN A 436 14.83 -27.83 10.85
CA ASN A 436 15.59 -26.61 10.81
C ASN A 436 16.57 -26.56 9.63
N ARG A 437 17.21 -27.68 9.29
CA ARG A 437 18.06 -27.80 8.08
C ARG A 437 17.23 -27.55 6.82
N LEU A 438 16.08 -28.21 6.65
CA LEU A 438 15.19 -28.02 5.50
C LEU A 438 14.71 -26.57 5.39
N PHE A 439 14.36 -25.94 6.50
CA PHE A 439 13.95 -24.54 6.50
C PHE A 439 15.08 -23.61 6.06
N THR A 440 16.29 -23.82 6.56
CA THR A 440 17.46 -23.00 6.20
C THR A 440 17.84 -23.21 4.72
N GLU A 441 17.76 -24.45 4.23
CA GLU A 441 17.97 -24.74 2.81
C GLU A 441 16.94 -24.06 1.93
N MET A 442 15.65 -24.09 2.29
CA MET A 442 14.61 -23.36 1.58
C MET A 442 14.84 -21.84 1.55
N LEU A 443 15.24 -21.26 2.68
CA LEU A 443 15.53 -19.83 2.81
C LEU A 443 16.71 -19.40 1.92
N THR A 444 17.73 -20.23 1.84
CA THR A 444 18.97 -19.95 1.12
C THR A 444 19.04 -20.61 -0.26
N SER A 445 17.96 -21.23 -0.74
CA SER A 445 17.90 -21.89 -2.04
C SER A 445 18.11 -20.89 -3.19
N LYS A 446 18.66 -21.39 -4.29
CA LYS A 446 18.72 -20.66 -5.55
C LYS A 446 17.41 -20.73 -6.35
N ASN A 447 16.48 -21.60 -5.92
CA ASN A 447 15.20 -21.86 -6.57
C ASN A 447 14.09 -21.09 -5.86
N ASP A 448 13.95 -19.79 -6.18
CA ASP A 448 12.85 -18.92 -5.74
C ASP A 448 12.46 -19.08 -4.25
N PRO A 449 13.31 -18.62 -3.33
CA PRO A 449 13.03 -18.67 -1.88
C PRO A 449 11.81 -17.81 -1.49
N GLU A 450 11.56 -16.71 -2.21
CA GLU A 450 10.41 -15.82 -1.97
C GLU A 450 9.09 -16.59 -2.08
N THR A 451 8.86 -17.24 -3.22
CA THR A 451 7.63 -18.02 -3.45
C THR A 451 7.47 -19.15 -2.41
N THR A 452 8.57 -19.81 -2.02
CA THR A 452 8.52 -20.87 -1.03
C THR A 452 8.15 -20.35 0.35
N LEU A 453 8.77 -19.27 0.82
CA LEU A 453 8.42 -18.62 2.10
C LEU A 453 7.00 -18.08 2.10
N ARG A 454 6.56 -17.50 0.99
CA ARG A 454 5.18 -17.04 0.81
C ARG A 454 4.19 -18.19 0.92
N ARG A 455 4.46 -19.34 0.28
CA ARG A 455 3.64 -20.56 0.39
C ARG A 455 3.60 -21.10 1.81
N LEU A 456 4.73 -21.14 2.52
CA LEU A 456 4.80 -21.50 3.94
C LEU A 456 3.97 -20.55 4.82
N ASN A 457 4.06 -19.23 4.58
CA ASN A 457 3.27 -18.23 5.30
C ASN A 457 1.78 -18.36 5.00
N GLU A 458 1.41 -18.51 3.74
CA GLU A 458 0.03 -18.74 3.32
C GLU A 458 -0.56 -20.04 3.93
N ALA A 459 0.23 -21.11 4.00
CA ALA A 459 -0.18 -22.35 4.65
C ALA A 459 -0.20 -22.26 6.19
N SER A 460 0.18 -21.12 6.79
CA SER A 460 0.32 -20.90 8.23
C SER A 460 1.36 -21.80 8.91
N VAL A 461 2.25 -22.41 8.14
CA VAL A 461 3.36 -23.24 8.63
C VAL A 461 4.48 -22.35 9.17
N PHE A 462 4.84 -21.31 8.44
CA PHE A 462 5.96 -20.43 8.76
C PHE A 462 5.85 -19.84 10.19
N GLY A 463 4.78 -19.12 10.48
CA GLY A 463 4.59 -18.49 11.78
C GLY A 463 4.37 -19.47 12.95
N ARG A 464 4.10 -20.76 12.68
CA ARG A 464 4.10 -21.80 13.69
C ARG A 464 5.48 -22.38 13.91
N PHE A 465 6.24 -22.57 12.84
CA PHE A 465 7.62 -23.07 12.91
C PHE A 465 8.56 -22.04 13.55
N VAL A 466 8.39 -20.75 13.19
CA VAL A 466 9.08 -19.61 13.80
C VAL A 466 8.05 -18.72 14.49
N PRO A 467 7.76 -18.91 15.79
CA PRO A 467 6.70 -18.19 16.50
C PRO A 467 6.89 -16.68 16.51
N ASP A 468 8.15 -16.21 16.52
CA ASP A 468 8.48 -14.79 16.50
C ASP A 468 8.07 -14.15 15.16
N PHE A 469 8.29 -14.85 14.04
CA PHE A 469 7.74 -14.46 12.75
C PHE A 469 6.19 -14.49 12.76
N GLY A 470 5.60 -15.45 13.44
CA GLY A 470 4.14 -15.54 13.61
C GLY A 470 3.51 -14.29 14.24
N ARG A 471 4.26 -13.55 15.06
CA ARG A 471 3.80 -12.31 15.70
C ARG A 471 3.73 -11.13 14.73
N VAL A 472 4.64 -11.08 13.75
CA VAL A 472 4.67 -10.01 12.73
C VAL A 472 3.80 -10.32 11.51
N VAL A 473 3.23 -11.52 11.42
CA VAL A 473 2.27 -11.89 10.36
C VAL A 473 1.08 -10.95 10.38
N ALA A 474 0.75 -10.40 9.21
CA ALA A 474 -0.34 -9.46 9.01
C ALA A 474 -0.20 -8.16 9.85
N GLN A 475 0.99 -7.85 10.35
CA GLN A 475 1.22 -6.62 11.10
C GLN A 475 1.54 -5.49 10.15
N MET A 476 0.76 -4.43 10.22
CA MET A 476 1.03 -3.21 9.47
C MET A 476 1.67 -2.14 10.35
N GLN A 477 2.45 -1.27 9.75
CA GLN A 477 2.81 0.04 10.27
C GLN A 477 1.87 1.07 9.63
N HIS A 478 1.21 1.87 10.46
CA HIS A 478 0.27 2.88 9.95
C HIS A 478 1.04 4.18 9.66
N ASP A 479 1.74 4.17 8.53
CA ASP A 479 2.47 5.29 7.93
C ASP A 479 2.35 5.23 6.40
N MET A 480 2.79 6.28 5.71
CA MET A 480 2.76 6.34 4.24
C MET A 480 4.03 5.79 3.58
N TYR A 481 5.05 5.45 4.36
CA TYR A 481 6.32 4.96 3.84
C TYR A 481 6.25 3.49 3.44
N HIS A 482 5.67 2.64 4.30
CA HIS A 482 5.50 1.21 4.03
C HIS A 482 4.27 0.96 3.14
N VAL A 483 4.41 0.03 2.20
CA VAL A 483 3.33 -0.40 1.30
C VAL A 483 2.75 -1.75 1.73
N TYR A 484 3.54 -2.55 2.45
CA TYR A 484 3.23 -3.93 2.82
C TYR A 484 3.23 -4.14 4.33
N THR A 485 2.64 -5.26 4.78
CA THR A 485 2.79 -5.74 6.16
C THR A 485 4.22 -6.25 6.40
N VAL A 486 4.64 -6.30 7.68
CA VAL A 486 6.01 -6.67 8.06
C VAL A 486 6.43 -8.04 7.53
N ASP A 487 5.53 -9.04 7.59
CA ASP A 487 5.80 -10.38 7.05
C ASP A 487 5.94 -10.39 5.52
N GLU A 488 5.12 -9.63 4.82
CA GLU A 488 5.21 -9.53 3.35
C GLU A 488 6.47 -8.76 2.93
N HIS A 489 6.78 -7.65 3.60
CA HIS A 489 8.02 -6.90 3.42
C HIS A 489 9.25 -7.80 3.58
N THR A 490 9.31 -8.60 4.66
CA THR A 490 10.42 -9.53 4.91
C THR A 490 10.56 -10.57 3.79
N VAL A 491 9.44 -11.13 3.32
CA VAL A 491 9.46 -12.11 2.22
C VAL A 491 9.90 -11.46 0.90
N PHE A 492 9.45 -10.23 0.62
CA PHE A 492 9.93 -9.46 -0.54
C PHE A 492 11.42 -9.15 -0.43
N ALA A 493 11.92 -8.78 0.75
CA ALA A 493 13.35 -8.49 0.94
C ALA A 493 14.22 -9.72 0.61
N ILE A 494 13.77 -10.94 0.92
CA ILE A 494 14.44 -12.17 0.49
C ILE A 494 14.42 -12.33 -1.04
N GLY A 495 13.30 -12.00 -1.69
CA GLY A 495 13.19 -12.01 -3.15
C GLY A 495 14.13 -10.99 -3.81
N ILE A 496 14.18 -9.77 -3.27
CA ILE A 496 15.10 -8.72 -3.72
C ILE A 496 16.56 -9.17 -3.55
N LEU A 497 16.92 -9.70 -2.38
CA LEU A 497 18.25 -10.24 -2.13
C LEU A 497 18.64 -11.31 -3.17
N ARG A 498 17.70 -12.22 -3.48
CA ARG A 498 17.93 -13.23 -4.53
C ARG A 498 18.14 -12.58 -5.90
N GLY A 499 17.34 -11.59 -6.26
CA GLY A 499 17.48 -10.84 -7.50
C GLY A 499 18.81 -10.05 -7.60
N ILE A 500 19.29 -9.49 -6.48
CA ILE A 500 20.63 -8.87 -6.40
C ILE A 500 21.71 -9.92 -6.72
N GLU A 501 21.61 -11.10 -6.10
CA GLU A 501 22.56 -12.21 -6.30
C GLU A 501 22.52 -12.76 -7.73
N GLU A 502 21.38 -12.74 -8.42
CA GLU A 502 21.25 -13.16 -9.82
C GLU A 502 21.65 -12.08 -10.82
N GLY A 503 21.88 -10.84 -10.36
CA GLY A 503 22.16 -9.69 -11.20
C GLY A 503 20.94 -9.05 -11.85
N SER A 504 19.71 -9.45 -11.48
CA SER A 504 18.47 -8.87 -12.02
C SER A 504 18.29 -7.39 -11.68
N TYR A 505 18.98 -6.90 -10.66
CA TYR A 505 19.03 -5.50 -10.23
C TYR A 505 20.35 -4.79 -10.54
N GLY A 506 21.16 -5.31 -11.49
CA GLY A 506 22.47 -4.76 -11.84
C GLY A 506 22.44 -3.29 -12.25
N ASP A 507 21.39 -2.86 -12.96
CA ASP A 507 21.21 -1.46 -13.36
C ASP A 507 20.74 -0.55 -12.21
N GLU A 508 19.89 -1.06 -11.33
CA GLU A 508 19.35 -0.30 -10.19
C GLU A 508 20.29 -0.28 -8.98
N MET A 509 21.08 -1.34 -8.80
CA MET A 509 21.93 -1.59 -7.61
C MET A 509 23.30 -2.15 -7.99
N PRO A 510 24.09 -1.46 -8.83
CA PRO A 510 25.31 -2.02 -9.40
C PRO A 510 26.32 -2.46 -8.33
N ILE A 511 26.54 -1.63 -7.30
CA ILE A 511 27.50 -1.97 -6.24
C ILE A 511 27.04 -3.14 -5.37
N SER A 512 25.76 -3.23 -5.04
CA SER A 512 25.22 -4.36 -4.25
C SER A 512 25.30 -5.66 -5.03
N SER A 513 25.06 -5.62 -6.36
CA SER A 513 25.17 -6.78 -7.27
C SER A 513 26.61 -7.24 -7.46
N GLU A 514 27.58 -6.34 -7.38
CA GLU A 514 29.00 -6.71 -7.39
C GLU A 514 29.45 -7.26 -6.03
N VAL A 515 29.10 -6.57 -4.96
CA VAL A 515 29.57 -6.84 -3.60
C VAL A 515 29.00 -8.15 -3.05
N VAL A 516 27.76 -8.52 -3.40
CA VAL A 516 27.12 -9.75 -2.90
C VAL A 516 27.94 -11.00 -3.17
N HIS A 517 28.70 -11.04 -4.28
CA HIS A 517 29.58 -12.15 -4.65
C HIS A 517 30.90 -12.19 -3.89
N LYS A 518 31.24 -11.13 -3.15
CA LYS A 518 32.44 -11.03 -2.31
C LYS A 518 32.16 -11.37 -0.84
N ILE A 519 30.90 -11.64 -0.48
CA ILE A 519 30.47 -11.98 0.87
C ILE A 519 30.85 -13.43 1.21
N GLN A 520 31.43 -13.61 2.40
CA GLN A 520 31.91 -14.93 2.86
C GLN A 520 30.76 -15.78 3.41
N SER A 521 29.85 -15.21 4.19
CA SER A 521 28.73 -15.95 4.76
C SER A 521 27.39 -15.57 4.13
N ARG A 522 27.06 -16.20 3.01
CA ARG A 522 25.78 -16.08 2.32
C ARG A 522 24.61 -16.45 3.23
N ARG A 523 24.77 -17.48 4.06
CA ARG A 523 23.74 -17.96 4.99
C ARG A 523 23.41 -16.92 6.05
N ALA A 524 24.43 -16.28 6.63
CA ALA A 524 24.23 -15.22 7.60
C ALA A 524 23.47 -14.04 6.99
N LEU A 525 23.75 -13.65 5.73
CA LEU A 525 23.02 -12.58 5.05
C LEU A 525 21.51 -12.89 4.90
N TYR A 526 21.15 -14.06 4.38
CA TYR A 526 19.75 -14.45 4.20
C TYR A 526 18.99 -14.52 5.54
N VAL A 527 19.63 -15.08 6.59
CA VAL A 527 19.03 -15.12 7.92
C VAL A 527 18.89 -13.72 8.52
N SER A 528 19.87 -12.82 8.29
CA SER A 528 19.77 -11.42 8.75
C SER A 528 18.61 -10.68 8.07
N VAL A 529 18.44 -10.83 6.74
CA VAL A 529 17.29 -10.26 6.01
C VAL A 529 15.97 -10.84 6.52
N LEU A 530 15.93 -12.13 6.89
CA LEU A 530 14.73 -12.72 7.49
C LEU A 530 14.40 -12.13 8.87
N LEU A 531 15.41 -11.80 9.68
CA LEU A 531 15.25 -11.45 11.08
C LEU A 531 15.31 -9.94 11.38
N HIS A 532 15.70 -9.07 10.40
CA HIS A 532 15.95 -7.65 10.67
C HIS A 532 14.77 -6.94 11.34
N ASP A 533 13.55 -7.30 10.99
CA ASP A 533 12.28 -6.71 11.46
C ASP A 533 11.46 -7.63 12.38
N ILE A 534 12.04 -8.75 12.85
CA ILE A 534 11.31 -9.81 13.57
C ILE A 534 10.68 -9.34 14.89
N ALA A 535 11.18 -8.26 15.47
CA ALA A 535 10.72 -7.72 16.75
C ALA A 535 9.79 -6.51 16.62
N LYS A 536 9.42 -6.09 15.39
CA LYS A 536 8.50 -4.96 15.20
C LYS A 536 7.16 -5.16 15.94
N GLY A 537 6.64 -4.09 16.53
CA GLY A 537 5.37 -4.08 17.27
C GLY A 537 5.39 -4.71 18.66
N ARG A 538 6.57 -4.98 19.25
CA ARG A 538 6.69 -5.51 20.61
C ARG A 538 6.83 -4.41 21.67
N GLY A 539 6.98 -3.16 21.25
CA GLY A 539 7.38 -2.05 22.13
C GLY A 539 8.90 -2.04 22.39
N GLY A 540 9.48 -0.87 22.60
CA GLY A 540 10.93 -0.71 22.68
C GLY A 540 11.62 -0.66 21.31
N ASP A 541 12.95 -0.71 21.31
CA ASP A 541 13.73 -0.74 20.09
C ASP A 541 13.69 -2.15 19.44
N HIS A 542 13.12 -2.23 18.25
CA HIS A 542 12.96 -3.50 17.53
C HIS A 542 14.31 -4.07 17.06
N SER A 543 15.33 -3.25 16.85
CA SER A 543 16.65 -3.68 16.41
C SER A 543 17.38 -4.40 17.55
N GLU A 544 17.31 -3.84 18.76
CA GLU A 544 17.89 -4.48 19.96
C GLU A 544 17.16 -5.79 20.30
N LEU A 545 15.83 -5.74 20.39
CA LEU A 545 15.01 -6.93 20.65
C LEU A 545 15.17 -8.00 19.56
N GLY A 546 15.31 -7.56 18.31
CA GLY A 546 15.54 -8.45 17.17
C GLY A 546 16.88 -9.16 17.24
N ALA A 547 17.93 -8.45 17.67
CA ALA A 547 19.26 -9.04 17.89
C ALA A 547 19.22 -10.13 18.98
N ASP A 548 18.51 -9.90 20.08
CA ASP A 548 18.35 -10.90 21.13
C ASP A 548 17.61 -12.15 20.61
N ILE A 549 16.56 -11.98 19.82
CA ILE A 549 15.86 -13.09 19.16
C ILE A 549 16.78 -13.83 18.19
N ALA A 550 17.64 -13.11 17.45
CA ALA A 550 18.58 -13.73 16.53
C ALA A 550 19.59 -14.64 17.28
N LEU A 551 20.07 -14.23 18.46
CA LEU A 551 20.96 -15.04 19.30
C LEU A 551 20.30 -16.36 19.72
N GLU A 552 18.98 -16.41 19.88
CA GLU A 552 18.23 -17.61 20.23
C GLU A 552 17.89 -18.47 18.99
N LEU A 553 17.52 -17.85 17.87
CA LEU A 553 17.03 -18.58 16.69
C LEU A 553 18.16 -19.11 15.80
N CYS A 554 19.29 -18.41 15.65
CA CYS A 554 20.35 -18.78 14.73
C CYS A 554 21.00 -20.13 15.06
N PRO A 555 21.30 -20.47 16.33
CA PRO A 555 21.78 -21.82 16.68
C PRO A 555 20.78 -22.92 16.31
N ARG A 556 19.48 -22.65 16.46
CA ARG A 556 18.42 -23.57 16.04
C ARG A 556 18.43 -23.83 14.53
N PHE A 557 18.69 -22.81 13.73
CA PHE A 557 18.84 -22.90 12.27
C PHE A 557 20.17 -23.52 11.82
N GLY A 558 21.01 -23.93 12.76
CA GLY A 558 22.31 -24.60 12.52
C GLY A 558 23.42 -23.61 12.12
N LEU A 559 23.32 -22.34 12.46
CA LEU A 559 24.40 -21.36 12.27
C LEU A 559 25.51 -21.59 13.31
N SER A 560 26.76 -21.33 12.92
CA SER A 560 27.88 -21.31 13.86
C SER A 560 27.79 -20.13 14.81
N HIS A 561 28.63 -20.12 15.86
CA HIS A 561 28.70 -19.02 16.82
C HIS A 561 29.04 -17.69 16.11
N GLU A 562 30.03 -17.71 15.22
CA GLU A 562 30.47 -16.53 14.44
C GLU A 562 29.36 -16.01 13.51
N GLU A 563 28.66 -16.90 12.81
CA GLU A 563 27.50 -16.52 12.00
C GLU A 563 26.37 -15.96 12.84
N THR A 564 26.11 -16.53 14.03
CA THR A 564 25.08 -16.06 14.97
C THR A 564 25.38 -14.64 15.46
N GLU A 565 26.62 -14.37 15.86
CA GLU A 565 27.05 -13.01 16.24
C GLU A 565 26.95 -12.02 15.08
N THR A 566 27.31 -12.45 13.88
CA THR A 566 27.20 -11.62 12.66
C THR A 566 25.75 -11.29 12.36
N VAL A 567 24.83 -12.25 12.43
CA VAL A 567 23.38 -12.03 12.24
C VAL A 567 22.84 -11.09 13.31
N ALA A 568 23.14 -11.34 14.59
CA ALA A 568 22.67 -10.47 15.68
C ALA A 568 23.18 -9.04 15.52
N TRP A 569 24.46 -8.86 15.11
CA TRP A 569 25.03 -7.56 14.81
C TRP A 569 24.30 -6.87 13.62
N LEU A 570 24.06 -7.60 12.53
CA LEU A 570 23.34 -7.06 11.36
C LEU A 570 21.91 -6.64 11.70
N VAL A 571 21.19 -7.43 12.46
CA VAL A 571 19.83 -7.10 12.92
C VAL A 571 19.85 -5.86 13.82
N ARG A 572 20.81 -5.76 14.74
CA ARG A 572 20.96 -4.58 15.62
C ARG A 572 21.24 -3.29 14.84
N TYR A 573 22.06 -3.38 13.81
CA TYR A 573 22.56 -2.22 13.08
C TYR A 573 22.00 -2.09 11.65
N HIS A 574 20.90 -2.79 11.31
CA HIS A 574 20.35 -2.78 9.94
C HIS A 574 19.98 -1.38 9.43
N LEU A 575 19.62 -0.45 10.32
CA LEU A 575 19.31 0.95 10.00
C LEU A 575 20.54 1.87 9.99
N LEU A 576 21.71 1.40 10.42
CA LEU A 576 22.90 2.24 10.57
C LEU A 576 23.31 2.88 9.24
N MET A 577 23.40 2.08 8.19
CA MET A 577 23.88 2.56 6.89
C MET A 577 22.92 3.57 6.25
N SER A 578 21.62 3.28 6.28
CA SER A 578 20.60 4.20 5.76
C SER A 578 20.52 5.50 6.56
N ASN A 579 20.58 5.42 7.89
CA ASN A 579 20.61 6.60 8.75
C ASN A 579 21.85 7.46 8.49
N THR A 580 23.03 6.85 8.29
CA THR A 580 24.25 7.59 7.99
C THR A 580 24.18 8.20 6.59
N ALA A 581 23.87 7.40 5.55
CA ALA A 581 23.86 7.88 4.16
C ALA A 581 22.84 8.99 3.89
N PHE A 582 21.66 8.94 4.55
CA PHE A 582 20.56 9.86 4.23
C PHE A 582 20.43 11.04 5.20
N ARG A 583 21.16 11.02 6.34
CA ARG A 583 21.02 12.03 7.39
C ARG A 583 22.34 12.66 7.83
N ARG A 584 23.46 12.24 7.26
CA ARG A 584 24.78 12.78 7.64
C ARG A 584 25.55 13.20 6.38
N ASP A 585 26.38 14.23 6.53
CA ASP A 585 27.28 14.63 5.46
C ASP A 585 28.43 13.61 5.36
N ILE A 586 28.43 12.82 4.30
CA ILE A 586 29.45 11.79 4.02
C ILE A 586 30.83 12.43 3.82
N ASN A 587 30.89 13.71 3.41
CA ASN A 587 32.14 14.43 3.24
C ASN A 587 32.71 14.96 4.57
N ASP A 588 31.95 14.92 5.68
CA ASP A 588 32.50 15.18 7.00
C ASP A 588 33.33 13.97 7.48
N PRO A 589 34.64 14.10 7.72
CA PRO A 589 35.49 12.99 8.16
C PRO A 589 35.05 12.34 9.46
N GLN A 590 34.29 13.06 10.32
CA GLN A 590 33.76 12.50 11.54
C GLN A 590 32.67 11.47 11.26
N THR A 591 31.79 11.73 10.26
CA THR A 591 30.75 10.78 9.82
C THR A 591 31.34 9.42 9.46
N ILE A 592 32.37 9.41 8.61
CA ILE A 592 33.02 8.14 8.20
C ILE A 592 33.75 7.49 9.37
N THR A 593 34.35 8.30 10.27
CA THR A 593 35.05 7.77 11.45
C THR A 593 34.08 7.03 12.37
N ASP A 594 32.96 7.64 12.69
CA ASP A 594 31.96 7.08 13.59
C ASP A 594 31.27 5.86 12.99
N PHE A 595 30.95 5.92 11.70
CA PHE A 595 30.39 4.78 10.97
C PHE A 595 31.33 3.58 10.98
N CYS A 596 32.62 3.77 10.64
CA CYS A 596 33.62 2.71 10.63
C CYS A 596 33.92 2.16 12.04
N ALA A 597 33.81 2.99 13.09
CA ALA A 597 33.98 2.54 14.45
C ALA A 597 32.92 1.49 14.87
N VAL A 598 31.71 1.56 14.33
CA VAL A 598 30.65 0.59 14.56
C VAL A 598 30.76 -0.63 13.62
N VAL A 599 31.05 -0.40 12.34
CA VAL A 599 31.13 -1.46 11.31
C VAL A 599 32.34 -2.37 11.50
N GLN A 600 33.51 -1.84 11.79
CA GLN A 600 34.77 -2.49 12.18
C GLN A 600 35.43 -3.39 11.11
N SER A 601 34.71 -3.96 10.15
CA SER A 601 35.31 -4.83 9.15
C SER A 601 34.65 -4.66 7.76
N VAL A 602 35.43 -4.96 6.72
CA VAL A 602 34.95 -4.89 5.32
C VAL A 602 33.84 -5.93 5.08
N GLU A 603 33.90 -7.10 5.74
CA GLU A 603 32.86 -8.12 5.60
C GLU A 603 31.52 -7.63 6.18
N ARG A 604 31.51 -7.02 7.39
CA ARG A 604 30.30 -6.41 7.94
C ARG A 604 29.79 -5.27 7.08
N LEU A 605 30.67 -4.47 6.48
CA LEU A 605 30.31 -3.39 5.56
C LEU A 605 29.58 -3.94 4.33
N ARG A 606 30.10 -5.00 3.71
CA ARG A 606 29.49 -5.66 2.55
C ARG A 606 28.11 -6.24 2.87
N LEU A 607 28.02 -6.98 3.96
CA LEU A 607 26.77 -7.57 4.45
C LEU A 607 25.72 -6.49 4.72
N LEU A 608 26.11 -5.40 5.38
CA LEU A 608 25.22 -4.29 5.73
C LEU A 608 24.73 -3.54 4.48
N LEU A 609 25.59 -3.31 3.48
CA LEU A 609 25.20 -2.69 2.22
C LEU A 609 24.10 -3.49 1.51
N VAL A 610 24.32 -4.80 1.34
CA VAL A 610 23.38 -5.64 0.60
C VAL A 610 22.07 -5.80 1.37
N LEU A 611 22.13 -5.94 2.70
CA LEU A 611 20.94 -5.98 3.55
C LEU A 611 20.15 -4.66 3.42
N THR A 612 20.81 -3.51 3.56
CA THR A 612 20.18 -2.18 3.46
C THR A 612 19.52 -1.95 2.09
N ALA A 613 20.19 -2.36 1.01
CA ALA A 613 19.64 -2.25 -0.34
C ALA A 613 18.38 -3.12 -0.52
N ALA A 614 18.41 -4.37 -0.03
CA ALA A 614 17.27 -5.28 -0.08
C ALA A 614 16.09 -4.77 0.76
N ASP A 615 16.36 -4.28 1.96
CA ASP A 615 15.35 -3.71 2.88
C ASP A 615 14.65 -2.51 2.25
N ILE A 616 15.38 -1.48 1.84
CA ILE A 616 14.78 -0.25 1.27
C ILE A 616 13.97 -0.57 0.01
N ARG A 617 14.46 -1.43 -0.87
CA ARG A 617 13.75 -1.80 -2.09
C ARG A 617 12.46 -2.58 -1.83
N ALA A 618 12.44 -3.35 -0.75
CA ALA A 618 11.27 -4.14 -0.34
C ALA A 618 10.18 -3.31 0.34
N VAL A 619 10.44 -2.09 0.78
CA VAL A 619 9.43 -1.19 1.38
C VAL A 619 8.31 -0.86 0.38
N GLY A 620 8.67 -0.64 -0.89
CA GLY A 620 7.70 -0.35 -1.94
C GLY A 620 8.34 0.02 -3.27
N PRO A 621 7.57 0.01 -4.36
CA PRO A 621 8.10 0.20 -5.72
C PRO A 621 8.77 1.56 -5.96
N ASN A 622 8.32 2.61 -5.24
CA ASN A 622 8.78 3.99 -5.42
C ASN A 622 9.71 4.48 -4.30
N VAL A 623 10.13 3.58 -3.40
CA VAL A 623 10.96 3.97 -2.24
C VAL A 623 12.45 3.98 -2.60
N TRP A 624 12.88 3.05 -3.44
CA TRP A 624 14.23 3.02 -4.01
C TRP A 624 14.32 3.96 -5.20
N ASN A 625 15.38 4.76 -5.27
CA ASN A 625 15.70 5.62 -6.41
C ASN A 625 17.23 5.75 -6.60
N ALA A 626 17.63 6.33 -7.73
CA ALA A 626 19.04 6.47 -8.09
C ALA A 626 19.83 7.34 -7.10
N TRP A 627 19.18 8.35 -6.49
CA TRP A 627 19.80 9.20 -5.47
C TRP A 627 20.20 8.41 -4.22
N LYS A 628 19.27 7.60 -3.68
CA LYS A 628 19.56 6.73 -2.53
C LYS A 628 20.65 5.72 -2.84
N ALA A 629 20.62 5.13 -4.05
CA ALA A 629 21.66 4.23 -4.51
C ALA A 629 23.03 4.91 -4.55
N ALA A 630 23.11 6.15 -5.02
CA ALA A 630 24.34 6.94 -5.05
C ALA A 630 24.89 7.22 -3.65
N LEU A 631 24.03 7.67 -2.72
CA LEU A 631 24.44 7.94 -1.33
C LEU A 631 24.97 6.70 -0.61
N LEU A 632 24.31 5.55 -0.79
CA LEU A 632 24.79 4.28 -0.22
C LEU A 632 26.12 3.84 -0.80
N ARG A 633 26.32 4.03 -2.10
CA ARG A 633 27.59 3.75 -2.77
C ARG A 633 28.69 4.66 -2.25
N ASP A 634 28.45 5.97 -2.22
CA ASP A 634 29.46 6.94 -1.80
C ASP A 634 29.88 6.67 -0.33
N LEU A 635 28.94 6.31 0.56
CA LEU A 635 29.26 5.88 1.92
C LEU A 635 30.04 4.57 1.97
N TYR A 636 29.67 3.58 1.14
CA TYR A 636 30.35 2.28 1.09
C TYR A 636 31.81 2.46 0.65
N GLU A 637 32.06 3.19 -0.44
CA GLU A 637 33.41 3.42 -0.98
C GLU A 637 34.30 4.16 0.02
N ALA A 638 33.80 5.22 0.65
CA ALA A 638 34.54 5.97 1.66
C ALA A 638 34.86 5.12 2.93
N ALA A 639 33.92 4.27 3.32
CA ALA A 639 34.13 3.37 4.46
C ALA A 639 35.06 2.19 4.12
N GLU A 640 34.95 1.60 2.91
CA GLU A 640 35.86 0.53 2.46
C GLU A 640 37.29 1.01 2.37
N GLU A 641 37.55 2.20 1.77
CA GLU A 641 38.85 2.82 1.74
C GLU A 641 39.44 2.96 3.14
N ARG A 642 38.67 3.45 4.10
CA ARG A 642 39.12 3.63 5.48
C ARG A 642 39.40 2.30 6.19
N LEU A 643 38.53 1.29 6.04
CA LEU A 643 38.65 -0.01 6.71
C LEU A 643 39.80 -0.87 6.13
N THR A 644 40.13 -0.71 4.85
CA THR A 644 41.25 -1.41 4.17
C THR A 644 42.61 -0.79 4.45
N GLY A 645 42.65 0.30 5.21
CA GLY A 645 43.92 1.01 5.46
C GLY A 645 44.43 1.76 4.22
N GLY A 646 43.58 2.02 3.25
CA GLY A 646 43.84 2.88 2.11
C GLY A 646 44.29 4.24 2.63
N HIS A 647 45.29 4.79 2.01
CA HIS A 647 46.12 5.89 2.51
C HIS A 647 45.29 7.15 2.83
N ALA A 648 44.73 7.22 4.04
CA ALA A 648 44.60 8.48 4.75
C ALA A 648 46.01 9.09 5.08
N ALA A 649 47.04 8.65 4.39
CA ALA A 649 48.43 9.04 4.57
C ALA A 649 48.78 10.33 3.82
N GLY A 650 47.94 10.85 2.93
CA GLY A 650 47.98 12.24 2.55
C GLY A 650 47.15 13.01 3.52
N GLY A 651 47.74 13.82 4.40
CA GLY A 651 46.99 14.70 5.30
C GLY A 651 45.98 15.55 4.54
N ARG A 652 45.04 16.18 5.22
CA ARG A 652 44.03 17.08 4.68
C ARG A 652 44.53 17.97 3.54
N ASP A 653 45.78 18.49 3.68
CA ASP A 653 46.40 19.36 2.71
C ASP A 653 46.76 18.64 1.42
N ALA A 654 47.21 17.38 1.48
CA ALA A 654 47.51 16.60 0.29
C ALA A 654 46.26 16.27 -0.55
N ARG A 655 45.14 16.00 0.10
CA ARG A 655 43.83 15.79 -0.58
C ARG A 655 43.35 17.08 -1.27
N ILE A 656 43.52 18.22 -0.63
CA ILE A 656 43.19 19.54 -1.20
C ILE A 656 44.05 19.80 -2.45
N GLU A 657 45.37 19.59 -2.36
CA GLU A 657 46.26 19.79 -3.51
C GLU A 657 45.94 18.80 -4.64
N TYR A 658 45.64 17.56 -4.32
CA TYR A 658 45.17 16.56 -5.30
C TYR A 658 43.92 17.03 -6.04
N ALA A 659 42.88 17.48 -5.32
CA ALA A 659 41.65 18.00 -5.91
C ALA A 659 41.90 19.22 -6.83
N LYS A 660 42.82 20.11 -6.44
CA LYS A 660 43.20 21.25 -7.27
C LYS A 660 43.94 20.82 -8.54
N GLU A 661 44.80 19.81 -8.44
CA GLU A 661 45.56 19.28 -9.61
C GLU A 661 44.61 18.57 -10.58
N GLU A 662 43.71 17.72 -10.09
CA GLU A 662 42.73 17.09 -10.95
C GLU A 662 41.82 18.10 -11.63
N MET A 663 41.31 19.11 -10.89
CA MET A 663 40.52 20.19 -11.48
C MET A 663 41.29 20.90 -12.59
N ARG A 664 42.63 21.22 -12.37
CA ARG A 664 43.45 21.86 -13.39
C ARG A 664 43.56 21.03 -14.67
N ALA A 665 43.66 19.72 -14.55
CA ALA A 665 43.73 18.81 -15.70
C ALA A 665 42.47 18.86 -16.58
N LEU A 666 41.32 19.16 -15.97
CA LEU A 666 40.00 19.25 -16.64
C LEU A 666 39.71 20.62 -17.26
N LEU A 667 40.54 21.64 -16.97
CA LEU A 667 40.34 23.04 -17.37
C LEU A 667 41.29 23.54 -18.46
N ALA A 668 41.67 22.68 -19.41
CA ALA A 668 42.51 23.08 -20.53
C ALA A 668 41.91 24.18 -21.44
N ASP A 669 40.60 24.39 -21.32
CA ASP A 669 39.82 25.40 -22.04
C ASP A 669 39.84 26.78 -21.39
N LEU A 670 40.30 26.93 -20.15
CA LEU A 670 40.38 28.19 -19.43
C LEU A 670 41.82 28.75 -19.40
N PRO A 671 41.95 30.09 -19.34
CA PRO A 671 43.25 30.69 -19.15
C PRO A 671 43.80 30.37 -17.74
N PRO A 672 45.12 30.14 -17.60
CA PRO A 672 45.74 29.80 -16.30
C PRO A 672 45.43 30.83 -15.20
N SER A 673 45.31 32.12 -15.53
CA SER A 673 44.95 33.15 -14.57
C SER A 673 43.54 32.97 -13.98
N ALA A 674 42.59 32.45 -14.75
CA ALA A 674 41.23 32.17 -14.27
C ALA A 674 41.21 30.96 -13.33
N ILE A 675 42.00 29.93 -13.65
CA ILE A 675 42.15 28.75 -12.81
C ILE A 675 42.79 29.14 -11.46
N ASP A 676 43.87 29.90 -11.48
CA ASP A 676 44.54 30.36 -10.26
C ASP A 676 43.66 31.29 -9.43
N ALA A 677 42.86 32.14 -10.07
CA ALA A 677 41.86 32.97 -9.39
C ALA A 677 40.79 32.10 -8.67
N HIS A 678 40.29 31.05 -9.32
CA HIS A 678 39.35 30.13 -8.69
C HIS A 678 39.95 29.37 -7.51
N ILE A 679 41.21 28.93 -7.66
CA ILE A 679 41.96 28.29 -6.58
C ILE A 679 42.09 29.21 -5.36
N ALA A 680 42.42 30.49 -5.59
CA ALA A 680 42.55 31.47 -4.51
C ALA A 680 41.25 31.77 -3.77
N ARG A 681 40.09 31.59 -4.40
CA ARG A 681 38.79 31.78 -3.78
C ARG A 681 38.37 30.64 -2.88
N GLY A 682 38.78 29.39 -3.16
CA GLY A 682 38.29 28.18 -2.46
C GLY A 682 38.97 27.99 -1.11
N TYR A 683 38.18 27.79 -0.07
CA TYR A 683 38.62 27.35 1.27
C TYR A 683 38.88 25.83 1.30
N PRO A 684 39.62 25.34 2.32
CA PRO A 684 39.83 23.90 2.50
C PRO A 684 38.59 23.05 2.50
N SER A 685 37.50 23.55 3.10
CA SER A 685 36.21 22.84 3.12
C SER A 685 35.59 22.73 1.73
N TYR A 686 35.68 23.73 0.90
CA TYR A 686 35.21 23.70 -0.49
C TYR A 686 35.89 22.59 -1.29
N TRP A 687 37.25 22.53 -1.24
CA TRP A 687 38.06 21.54 -1.96
C TRP A 687 37.83 20.09 -1.55
N LEU A 688 37.30 19.88 -0.34
CA LEU A 688 36.96 18.54 0.19
C LEU A 688 35.50 18.15 0.00
N SER A 689 34.67 19.05 -0.53
CA SER A 689 33.21 18.83 -0.59
C SER A 689 32.68 18.40 -1.94
N PHE A 690 33.49 18.51 -3.01
CA PHE A 690 33.08 18.16 -4.37
C PHE A 690 34.17 17.34 -5.08
N ASP A 691 33.79 16.66 -6.16
CA ASP A 691 34.69 16.02 -7.09
C ASP A 691 35.37 17.03 -8.06
N ALA A 692 36.37 16.57 -8.77
CA ALA A 692 37.13 17.42 -9.69
C ALA A 692 36.27 17.97 -10.84
N ASP A 693 35.32 17.20 -11.35
CA ASP A 693 34.38 17.63 -12.41
C ASP A 693 33.49 18.79 -11.93
N THR A 694 33.01 18.72 -10.70
CA THR A 694 32.23 19.77 -10.09
C THR A 694 33.05 21.03 -9.81
N HIS A 695 34.29 20.87 -9.34
CA HIS A 695 35.20 22.01 -9.18
C HIS A 695 35.48 22.67 -10.52
N ALA A 696 35.71 21.89 -11.58
CA ALA A 696 35.92 22.43 -12.93
C ALA A 696 34.68 23.14 -13.47
N TRP A 697 33.50 22.61 -13.19
CA TRP A 697 32.22 23.25 -13.52
C TRP A 697 32.04 24.60 -12.81
N HIS A 698 32.33 24.66 -11.51
CA HIS A 698 32.31 25.89 -10.72
C HIS A 698 33.31 26.93 -11.22
N ALA A 699 34.49 26.50 -11.57
CA ALA A 699 35.52 27.40 -12.15
C ALA A 699 35.06 28.04 -13.47
N ARG A 700 34.40 27.27 -14.34
CA ARG A 700 33.83 27.80 -15.60
C ARG A 700 32.73 28.80 -15.35
N ILE A 701 31.84 28.55 -14.39
CA ILE A 701 30.78 29.46 -14.01
C ILE A 701 31.35 30.77 -13.48
N ALA A 702 32.33 30.71 -12.54
CA ALA A 702 32.93 31.88 -11.99
C ALA A 702 33.63 32.72 -13.04
N HIS A 703 34.36 32.09 -13.98
CA HIS A 703 34.99 32.78 -15.09
C HIS A 703 33.98 33.45 -16.06
N GLU A 704 32.86 32.79 -16.36
CA GLU A 704 31.82 33.35 -17.21
C GLU A 704 31.22 34.61 -16.58
N VAL A 705 30.94 34.58 -15.28
CA VAL A 705 30.37 35.71 -14.51
C VAL A 705 31.29 36.91 -14.52
N GLU A 706 32.58 36.67 -14.27
CA GLU A 706 33.60 37.77 -14.32
C GLU A 706 33.69 38.42 -15.70
N SER A 707 33.57 37.60 -16.76
CA SER A 707 33.65 38.12 -18.13
C SER A 707 32.44 38.94 -18.54
N ARG A 708 31.26 38.68 -17.93
CA ARG A 708 29.97 39.34 -18.25
C ARG A 708 29.50 40.37 -17.24
N SER A 709 30.12 40.41 -16.04
CA SER A 709 29.71 41.26 -14.91
C SER A 709 28.23 41.08 -14.52
N GLU A 710 27.74 39.85 -14.56
CA GLU A 710 26.37 39.53 -14.20
C GLU A 710 26.24 39.32 -12.68
N PRO A 711 25.28 39.98 -11.98
CA PRO A 711 25.18 39.87 -10.52
C PRO A 711 24.57 38.54 -10.02
N LEU A 712 23.97 37.75 -10.89
CA LEU A 712 23.35 36.44 -10.61
C LEU A 712 23.53 35.55 -11.82
N THR A 713 24.10 34.39 -11.59
CA THR A 713 24.19 33.34 -12.62
C THR A 713 23.62 32.03 -12.05
N ILE A 714 22.74 31.40 -12.83
CA ILE A 714 22.13 30.12 -12.49
C ILE A 714 22.44 29.16 -13.63
N LYS A 715 23.06 28.05 -13.31
CA LYS A 715 23.39 26.97 -14.26
C LYS A 715 22.89 25.65 -13.74
N ASN A 716 22.60 24.74 -14.64
CA ASN A 716 22.24 23.37 -14.25
C ASN A 716 22.94 22.33 -15.10
N ARG A 717 23.13 21.18 -14.53
CA ARG A 717 23.49 19.92 -15.21
C ARG A 717 22.62 18.78 -14.70
N VAL A 718 22.22 17.91 -15.61
CA VAL A 718 21.39 16.74 -15.24
C VAL A 718 22.31 15.55 -15.01
N ASP A 719 22.30 15.03 -13.80
CA ASP A 719 22.99 13.79 -13.48
C ASP A 719 21.96 12.64 -13.46
N ARG A 720 21.87 11.94 -14.58
CA ARG A 720 20.93 10.82 -14.73
C ARG A 720 21.35 9.59 -13.93
N PHE A 721 22.65 9.47 -13.63
CA PHE A 721 23.17 8.36 -12.82
C PHE A 721 22.80 8.52 -11.34
N LYS A 722 22.85 9.75 -10.82
CA LYS A 722 22.37 10.09 -9.47
C LYS A 722 20.86 10.37 -9.44
N GLY A 723 20.19 10.49 -10.58
CA GLY A 723 18.76 10.78 -10.66
C GLY A 723 18.39 12.17 -10.15
N VAL A 724 19.25 13.17 -10.37
CA VAL A 724 19.06 14.55 -9.89
C VAL A 724 19.44 15.57 -10.96
N THR A 725 18.96 16.78 -10.80
CA THR A 725 19.48 17.95 -11.49
C THR A 725 20.26 18.79 -10.49
N GLU A 726 21.54 18.99 -10.76
CA GLU A 726 22.38 19.90 -10.01
C GLU A 726 22.13 21.32 -10.51
N ILE A 727 21.82 22.24 -9.61
CA ILE A 727 21.63 23.65 -9.89
C ILE A 727 22.68 24.45 -9.12
N THR A 728 23.60 25.06 -9.83
CA THR A 728 24.63 25.92 -9.25
C THR A 728 24.21 27.38 -9.40
N ILE A 729 24.22 28.10 -8.29
CA ILE A 729 23.90 29.53 -8.20
C ILE A 729 25.15 30.27 -7.72
N TYR A 730 25.57 31.26 -8.51
CA TYR A 730 26.66 32.13 -8.17
C TYR A 730 26.15 33.58 -8.10
N ALA A 731 26.20 34.20 -6.93
CA ALA A 731 25.61 35.51 -6.66
C ALA A 731 26.33 36.21 -5.50
N ASP A 732 26.05 37.52 -5.31
CA ASP A 732 26.48 38.23 -4.11
C ASP A 732 25.87 37.58 -2.87
N ASP A 733 26.73 37.27 -1.86
CA ASP A 733 26.23 36.66 -0.64
C ASP A 733 25.55 37.69 0.26
N HIS A 734 24.40 37.30 0.79
CA HIS A 734 23.68 38.13 1.75
C HIS A 734 22.83 37.23 2.72
N PRO A 735 22.57 37.68 3.95
CA PRO A 735 21.76 36.94 4.91
C PRO A 735 20.40 36.54 4.32
N GLY A 736 20.09 35.25 4.39
CA GLY A 736 18.83 34.67 3.92
C GLY A 736 18.81 34.31 2.42
N LEU A 737 19.95 34.36 1.71
CA LEU A 737 20.04 33.94 0.31
C LEU A 737 19.50 32.52 0.12
N PHE A 738 20.02 31.56 0.91
CA PHE A 738 19.55 30.16 0.87
C PHE A 738 18.04 30.02 1.04
N SER A 739 17.45 30.70 2.03
CA SER A 739 16.01 30.61 2.29
C SER A 739 15.18 31.16 1.12
N ARG A 740 15.62 32.24 0.47
CA ARG A 740 14.94 32.80 -0.70
C ARG A 740 15.00 31.87 -1.89
N ILE A 741 16.15 31.24 -2.13
CA ILE A 741 16.34 30.24 -3.19
C ILE A 741 15.46 29.01 -2.89
N ALA A 742 15.50 28.45 -1.70
CA ALA A 742 14.67 27.32 -1.30
C ALA A 742 13.17 27.63 -1.45
N GLY A 743 12.75 28.85 -1.12
CA GLY A 743 11.38 29.32 -1.33
C GLY A 743 10.97 29.36 -2.81
N ALA A 744 11.85 29.87 -3.68
CA ALA A 744 11.61 29.90 -5.13
C ALA A 744 11.53 28.48 -5.73
N MET A 745 12.37 27.55 -5.26
CA MET A 745 12.37 26.14 -5.64
C MET A 745 11.05 25.47 -5.21
N ALA A 746 10.63 25.66 -3.96
CA ALA A 746 9.37 25.13 -3.45
C ALA A 746 8.15 25.64 -4.23
N VAL A 747 8.10 26.95 -4.57
CA VAL A 747 7.04 27.50 -5.41
C VAL A 747 7.04 26.89 -6.81
N SER A 748 8.22 26.50 -7.31
CA SER A 748 8.39 25.93 -8.66
C SER A 748 8.16 24.42 -8.73
N GLY A 749 7.98 23.75 -7.58
CA GLY A 749 7.87 22.29 -7.52
C GLY A 749 9.20 21.57 -7.75
N ALA A 750 10.32 22.21 -7.46
CA ALA A 750 11.64 21.60 -7.42
C ALA A 750 11.92 21.18 -5.97
N ASN A 751 12.03 19.87 -5.75
CA ASN A 751 12.31 19.29 -4.44
C ASN A 751 13.81 19.22 -4.23
N ILE A 752 14.32 19.95 -3.25
CA ILE A 752 15.73 19.91 -2.86
C ILE A 752 15.95 18.62 -2.07
N VAL A 753 16.93 17.81 -2.48
CA VAL A 753 17.34 16.58 -1.75
C VAL A 753 18.66 16.76 -1.04
N ASP A 754 19.51 17.68 -1.53
CA ASP A 754 20.77 18.04 -0.93
C ASP A 754 21.16 19.46 -1.30
N ALA A 755 21.94 20.13 -0.46
CA ALA A 755 22.48 21.47 -0.74
C ALA A 755 23.84 21.68 -0.07
N LYS A 756 24.76 22.33 -0.78
CA LYS A 756 26.06 22.79 -0.27
C LYS A 756 26.22 24.27 -0.54
N ILE A 757 26.56 25.00 0.48
CA ILE A 757 26.53 26.45 0.52
C ILE A 757 27.93 26.95 0.86
N PHE A 758 28.53 27.76 -0.02
CA PHE A 758 29.86 28.32 0.17
C PHE A 758 29.88 29.82 -0.10
N THR A 759 30.26 30.60 0.91
CA THR A 759 30.67 31.96 0.68
C THR A 759 32.18 31.91 0.34
N MET A 760 32.56 32.24 -0.88
CA MET A 760 33.92 32.21 -1.36
C MET A 760 34.75 33.36 -0.79
N ALA A 761 36.08 33.31 -0.89
CA ALA A 761 36.99 34.31 -0.31
C ALA A 761 36.79 35.73 -0.87
N ASP A 762 36.22 35.87 -2.05
CA ASP A 762 35.84 37.15 -2.69
C ASP A 762 34.46 37.67 -2.22
N GLY A 763 33.77 36.96 -1.31
CA GLY A 763 32.44 37.32 -0.79
C GLY A 763 31.28 36.90 -1.68
N MET A 764 31.52 36.17 -2.75
CA MET A 764 30.44 35.59 -3.58
C MET A 764 29.92 34.29 -2.98
N ALA A 765 28.63 34.08 -3.06
CA ALA A 765 28.00 32.80 -2.77
C ALA A 765 28.10 31.86 -3.97
N LEU A 766 28.60 30.65 -3.76
CA LEU A 766 28.61 29.55 -4.69
C LEU A 766 27.79 28.41 -4.09
N ASP A 767 26.51 28.40 -4.39
CA ASP A 767 25.53 27.47 -3.81
C ASP A 767 25.15 26.39 -4.81
N THR A 768 25.25 25.14 -4.41
CA THR A 768 24.92 23.98 -5.23
C THR A 768 23.77 23.24 -4.60
N PHE A 769 22.70 23.02 -5.38
CA PHE A 769 21.48 22.32 -4.99
C PHE A 769 21.27 21.10 -5.87
N TRP A 770 20.98 19.95 -5.27
CA TRP A 770 20.52 18.78 -5.99
C TRP A 770 19.01 18.69 -5.86
N VAL A 771 18.32 18.68 -7.00
CA VAL A 771 16.87 18.77 -7.04
C VAL A 771 16.24 17.64 -7.85
N GLN A 772 15.05 17.24 -7.42
CA GLN A 772 14.18 16.28 -8.09
C GLN A 772 12.81 16.89 -8.35
N ASP A 773 12.04 16.28 -9.23
CA ASP A 773 10.63 16.61 -9.41
C ASP A 773 9.74 15.89 -8.36
N GLU A 774 8.43 16.05 -8.47
CA GLU A 774 7.44 15.41 -7.58
C GLU A 774 7.41 13.87 -7.62
N ASN A 775 8.03 13.26 -8.65
CA ASN A 775 8.12 11.80 -8.81
C ASN A 775 9.47 11.24 -8.35
N GLY A 776 10.39 12.09 -7.88
CA GLY A 776 11.75 11.69 -7.52
C GLY A 776 12.69 11.52 -8.71
N GLU A 777 12.31 12.05 -9.89
CA GLU A 777 13.10 12.06 -11.12
C GLU A 777 13.87 13.39 -11.25
N PRO A 778 14.93 13.44 -12.10
CA PRO A 778 15.64 14.69 -12.34
C PRO A 778 14.73 15.83 -12.80
N PHE A 779 14.91 17.02 -12.27
CA PHE A 779 14.15 18.22 -12.64
C PHE A 779 14.68 18.78 -13.96
N ASP A 780 14.41 18.13 -15.11
CA ASP A 780 15.08 18.36 -16.38
C ASP A 780 14.20 19.01 -17.49
N ARG A 781 12.92 19.22 -17.26
CA ARG A 781 12.03 19.82 -18.23
C ARG A 781 12.37 21.30 -18.46
N ALA A 782 12.68 21.66 -19.69
CA ALA A 782 13.09 23.01 -20.08
C ALA A 782 12.10 24.11 -19.67
N ASP A 783 10.78 23.86 -19.77
CA ASP A 783 9.73 24.80 -19.35
C ASP A 783 9.69 24.99 -17.83
N LYS A 784 9.93 23.93 -17.05
CA LYS A 784 10.01 23.98 -15.59
C LYS A 784 11.28 24.69 -15.13
N LEU A 785 12.43 24.40 -15.75
CA LEU A 785 13.71 25.06 -15.48
C LEU A 785 13.68 26.56 -15.77
N ALA A 786 13.13 26.95 -16.91
CA ALA A 786 12.99 28.38 -17.25
C ALA A 786 12.12 29.14 -16.25
N ARG A 787 11.03 28.53 -15.80
CA ARG A 787 10.16 29.09 -14.74
C ARG A 787 10.89 29.18 -13.40
N LEU A 788 11.66 28.17 -13.06
CA LEU A 788 12.45 28.16 -11.82
C LEU A 788 13.46 29.31 -11.81
N TYR A 789 14.22 29.50 -12.90
CA TYR A 789 15.20 30.59 -13.00
C TYR A 789 14.55 31.96 -12.89
N ALA A 790 13.43 32.18 -13.60
CA ALA A 790 12.67 33.41 -13.49
C ALA A 790 12.15 33.67 -12.06
N ARG A 791 11.72 32.63 -11.33
CA ARG A 791 11.25 32.76 -9.95
C ARG A 791 12.39 33.01 -8.95
N ILE A 792 13.56 32.39 -9.16
CA ILE A 792 14.75 32.69 -8.34
C ILE A 792 15.11 34.19 -8.54
N ASP A 793 15.26 34.66 -9.78
CA ASP A 793 15.56 36.07 -10.09
C ASP A 793 14.52 37.02 -9.46
N GLN A 794 13.23 36.74 -9.62
CA GLN A 794 12.16 37.57 -9.04
C GLN A 794 12.16 37.56 -7.52
N THR A 795 12.51 36.42 -6.90
CA THR A 795 12.56 36.30 -5.45
C THR A 795 13.76 37.06 -4.88
N LEU A 796 14.92 36.93 -5.50
CA LEU A 796 16.12 37.66 -5.10
C LEU A 796 15.96 39.17 -5.29
N ALA A 797 15.31 39.59 -6.38
CA ALA A 797 14.95 40.97 -6.64
C ALA A 797 13.81 41.51 -5.75
N GLY A 798 13.24 40.70 -4.85
CA GLY A 798 12.12 41.09 -3.96
C GLY A 798 10.77 41.27 -4.67
N ARG A 799 10.64 40.89 -5.93
CA ARG A 799 9.40 40.98 -6.75
C ARG A 799 8.45 39.82 -6.49
N LEU A 800 8.93 38.65 -6.07
CA LEU A 800 8.15 37.49 -5.66
C LEU A 800 8.41 37.19 -4.19
N ARG A 801 7.32 36.98 -3.44
CA ARG A 801 7.39 36.60 -2.01
C ARG A 801 6.95 35.14 -1.87
N PRO A 802 7.86 34.18 -1.69
CA PRO A 802 7.54 32.76 -1.64
C PRO A 802 6.44 32.43 -0.62
N ARG A 803 6.43 33.09 0.55
CA ARG A 803 5.42 32.86 1.59
C ARG A 803 4.00 33.15 1.15
N GLU A 804 3.80 34.19 0.30
CA GLU A 804 2.49 34.58 -0.18
C GLU A 804 2.01 33.60 -1.28
N GLU A 805 2.93 33.13 -2.13
CA GLU A 805 2.62 32.16 -3.18
C GLU A 805 2.34 30.76 -2.60
N LEU A 806 3.11 30.31 -1.60
CA LEU A 806 2.90 29.02 -0.96
C LEU A 806 1.59 28.94 -0.18
N LYS A 807 1.08 30.06 0.36
CA LYS A 807 -0.22 30.13 1.04
C LYS A 807 -1.43 29.95 0.11
N LYS A 808 -1.28 30.17 -1.19
CA LYS A 808 -2.35 30.00 -2.17
C LYS A 808 -2.65 28.53 -2.45
N ASP A 809 -1.70 27.66 -2.15
CA ASP A 809 -1.76 26.23 -2.43
C ASP A 809 -1.54 25.50 -1.08
N ASP A 810 -2.62 25.03 -0.47
CA ASP A 810 -2.60 24.38 0.87
C ASP A 810 -1.83 23.03 0.87
N GLY A 811 -1.23 22.60 -0.23
CA GLY A 811 -0.20 21.57 -0.46
C GLY A 811 -0.28 20.24 0.30
N VAL A 812 -1.09 20.16 1.35
CA VAL A 812 -1.23 18.96 2.18
C VAL A 812 -2.39 18.14 1.67
N SER A 813 -2.11 16.99 1.07
CA SER A 813 -3.15 16.06 0.64
C SER A 813 -4.01 15.61 1.83
N SER A 814 -5.28 15.27 1.59
CA SER A 814 -6.18 14.75 2.65
C SER A 814 -5.58 13.52 3.35
N ARG A 815 -4.82 12.71 2.63
CA ARG A 815 -4.09 11.54 3.15
C ARG A 815 -3.02 11.93 4.17
N MET A 816 -2.24 12.98 3.92
CA MET A 816 -1.17 13.43 4.84
C MET A 816 -1.73 14.02 6.13
N ARG A 817 -2.99 14.55 6.11
CA ARG A 817 -3.62 15.15 7.30
C ARG A 817 -3.97 14.14 8.40
N VAL A 818 -4.13 12.88 8.04
CA VAL A 818 -4.48 11.79 8.98
C VAL A 818 -3.32 11.44 9.91
N PHE A 819 -2.08 11.58 9.42
CA PHE A 819 -0.91 11.19 10.17
C PHE A 819 -0.45 12.32 11.09
N LYS A 820 -0.31 12.01 12.38
CA LYS A 820 0.26 12.92 13.37
C LYS A 820 1.75 12.61 13.51
N VAL A 821 2.59 13.44 12.90
CA VAL A 821 4.04 13.41 13.10
C VAL A 821 4.37 14.39 14.22
N ALA A 822 4.84 13.89 15.35
CA ALA A 822 5.28 14.75 16.44
C ALA A 822 6.58 15.48 16.03
N PRO A 823 6.61 16.82 16.05
CA PRO A 823 7.81 17.55 15.70
C PRO A 823 8.92 17.31 16.72
N ARG A 824 10.14 17.11 16.22
CA ARG A 824 11.33 16.88 17.04
C ARG A 824 12.52 17.63 16.46
N VAL A 825 13.32 18.26 17.32
CA VAL A 825 14.58 18.91 16.95
C VAL A 825 15.69 18.33 17.80
N LEU A 826 16.68 17.75 17.15
CA LEU A 826 17.90 17.23 17.77
C LEU A 826 19.06 18.16 17.39
N ILE A 827 19.89 18.51 18.34
CA ILE A 827 21.09 19.30 18.13
C ILE A 827 22.27 18.49 18.64
N ASP A 828 23.25 18.25 17.77
CA ASP A 828 24.39 17.39 18.02
C ASP A 828 25.70 18.12 17.62
N ASN A 829 26.55 18.38 18.59
CA ASN A 829 27.86 18.99 18.38
C ASN A 829 28.99 17.95 18.29
N GLU A 830 28.68 16.67 18.52
CA GLU A 830 29.68 15.59 18.41
C GLU A 830 29.69 15.00 17.00
N ALA A 831 28.57 15.09 16.26
CA ALA A 831 28.43 14.57 14.91
C ALA A 831 29.34 15.27 13.86
N SER A 832 29.86 16.47 14.16
CA SER A 832 30.85 17.18 13.35
C SER A 832 31.83 17.90 14.25
N ARG A 833 33.08 18.01 13.83
CA ARG A 833 34.10 18.78 14.56
C ARG A 833 34.06 20.28 14.32
N THR A 834 33.38 20.71 13.29
CA THR A 834 33.40 22.09 12.79
C THR A 834 32.03 22.75 12.71
N HIS A 835 30.94 21.97 12.75
CA HIS A 835 29.57 22.44 12.61
C HIS A 835 28.69 21.96 13.76
N THR A 836 27.72 22.74 14.15
CA THR A 836 26.57 22.26 14.93
C THR A 836 25.62 21.56 13.97
N VAL A 837 25.28 20.30 14.21
CA VAL A 837 24.36 19.52 13.41
C VAL A 837 22.96 19.62 14.02
N ILE A 838 21.99 20.06 13.22
CA ILE A 838 20.59 20.23 13.63
C ILE A 838 19.73 19.29 12.77
N GLU A 839 19.17 18.27 13.39
CA GLU A 839 18.21 17.39 12.76
C GLU A 839 16.80 17.79 13.15
N VAL A 840 15.95 18.04 12.17
CA VAL A 840 14.56 18.46 12.32
C VAL A 840 13.66 17.38 11.73
N ASN A 841 12.82 16.79 12.57
CA ASN A 841 11.84 15.79 12.18
C ASN A 841 10.44 16.36 12.34
N GLY A 842 9.62 16.31 11.30
CA GLY A 842 8.26 16.84 11.34
C GLY A 842 7.40 16.34 10.19
N ARG A 843 6.17 16.79 10.13
CA ARG A 843 5.28 16.50 9.00
C ARG A 843 5.81 17.21 7.74
N ASP A 844 5.97 16.47 6.65
CA ASP A 844 6.33 17.07 5.37
C ASP A 844 5.20 17.96 4.82
N ARG A 845 5.59 19.09 4.26
CA ARG A 845 4.70 20.02 3.56
C ARG A 845 5.47 20.93 2.60
N LYS A 846 4.78 21.38 1.58
CA LYS A 846 5.34 22.34 0.63
C LYS A 846 5.81 23.61 1.35
N GLY A 847 7.07 23.95 1.18
CA GLY A 847 7.67 25.13 1.79
C GLY A 847 8.22 24.93 3.23
N LEU A 848 8.19 23.72 3.79
CA LEU A 848 8.78 23.44 5.11
C LEU A 848 10.25 23.87 5.16
N LEU A 849 11.06 23.45 4.19
CA LEU A 849 12.47 23.82 4.10
C LEU A 849 12.67 25.34 4.04
N TYR A 850 11.82 26.07 3.30
CA TYR A 850 11.84 27.54 3.28
C TYR A 850 11.62 28.15 4.68
N ASP A 851 10.62 27.67 5.41
CA ASP A 851 10.31 28.18 6.74
C ASP A 851 11.42 27.85 7.75
N LEU A 852 11.98 26.63 7.71
CA LEU A 852 13.10 26.20 8.56
C LEU A 852 14.37 27.03 8.29
N THR A 853 14.75 27.18 7.02
CA THR A 853 15.96 27.95 6.66
C THR A 853 15.80 29.44 6.97
N ARG A 854 14.59 29.99 6.84
CA ARG A 854 14.29 31.35 7.26
C ARG A 854 14.40 31.51 8.77
N ALA A 855 13.96 30.53 9.54
CA ALA A 855 14.12 30.55 11.01
C ALA A 855 15.58 30.48 11.41
N LEU A 856 16.39 29.61 10.79
CA LEU A 856 17.83 29.52 11.02
C LEU A 856 18.54 30.85 10.67
N SER A 857 18.21 31.47 9.55
CA SER A 857 18.71 32.77 9.16
C SER A 857 18.34 33.88 10.17
N SER A 858 17.09 33.89 10.68
CA SER A 858 16.64 34.84 11.70
C SER A 858 17.37 34.69 13.03
N LEU A 859 17.91 33.50 13.28
CA LEU A 859 18.77 33.21 14.43
C LEU A 859 20.24 33.54 14.15
N ASN A 860 20.57 34.19 13.04
CA ASN A 860 21.94 34.48 12.61
C ASN A 860 22.83 33.22 12.55
N LEU A 861 22.30 32.12 12.05
CA LEU A 861 23.04 30.90 11.78
C LEU A 861 23.39 30.83 10.27
N GLN A 862 24.63 30.45 9.99
CA GLN A 862 25.13 30.19 8.64
C GLN A 862 24.97 28.70 8.34
N ILE A 863 24.25 28.35 7.26
CA ILE A 863 24.09 26.98 6.79
C ILE A 863 25.23 26.67 5.86
N ALA A 864 25.96 25.60 6.11
CA ALA A 864 27.06 25.12 5.24
C ALA A 864 26.57 23.97 4.32
N SER A 865 25.77 23.04 4.86
CA SER A 865 25.11 21.99 4.07
C SER A 865 23.75 21.62 4.66
N ALA A 866 22.89 21.07 3.81
CA ALA A 866 21.57 20.62 4.21
C ALA A 866 21.21 19.33 3.46
N HIS A 867 20.88 18.28 4.21
CA HIS A 867 20.43 17.00 3.70
C HIS A 867 18.94 16.86 3.97
N ILE A 868 18.15 16.73 2.92
CA ILE A 868 16.68 16.72 2.99
C ILE A 868 16.17 15.33 2.59
N SER A 869 15.46 14.69 3.51
CA SER A 869 14.91 13.34 3.27
C SER A 869 13.44 13.28 3.65
N THR A 870 12.61 12.75 2.75
CA THR A 870 11.18 12.52 3.01
C THR A 870 10.91 11.02 3.11
N PHE A 871 10.25 10.62 4.19
CA PHE A 871 9.84 9.25 4.48
C PHE A 871 8.30 9.23 4.63
N GLY A 872 7.59 9.05 3.52
CA GLY A 872 6.13 9.11 3.49
C GLY A 872 5.60 10.50 3.90
N GLU A 873 4.98 10.59 5.09
CA GLU A 873 4.45 11.84 5.65
C GLU A 873 5.45 12.62 6.50
N ALA A 874 6.63 12.07 6.76
CA ALA A 874 7.64 12.66 7.62
C ALA A 874 8.81 13.23 6.82
N ALA A 875 9.15 14.50 7.07
CA ALA A 875 10.40 15.12 6.63
C ALA A 875 11.47 14.95 7.71
N VAL A 876 12.69 14.65 7.31
CA VAL A 876 13.88 14.60 8.14
C VAL A 876 14.93 15.46 7.46
N ASP A 877 15.07 16.70 7.95
CA ASP A 877 15.99 17.69 7.40
C ASP A 877 17.17 17.87 8.36
N VAL A 878 18.37 17.75 7.86
CA VAL A 878 19.60 17.86 8.64
C VAL A 878 20.43 19.04 8.13
N PHE A 879 20.71 20.00 9.02
CA PHE A 879 21.47 21.20 8.71
C PHE A 879 22.79 21.19 9.45
N TYR A 880 23.88 21.45 8.74
CA TYR A 880 25.21 21.73 9.28
C TYR A 880 25.38 23.25 9.36
N VAL A 881 25.38 23.79 10.58
CA VAL A 881 25.36 25.24 10.78
C VAL A 881 26.54 25.73 11.63
N LYS A 882 26.86 27.01 11.47
CA LYS A 882 27.79 27.76 12.28
C LYS A 882 27.16 29.07 12.78
N ASP A 883 27.73 29.64 13.83
CA ASP A 883 27.37 30.98 14.25
C ASP A 883 27.99 32.05 13.31
N VAL A 884 27.72 33.31 13.56
CA VAL A 884 28.27 34.45 12.78
C VAL A 884 29.79 34.58 12.83
N PHE A 885 30.43 33.91 13.78
CA PHE A 885 31.91 33.88 13.92
C PHE A 885 32.52 32.65 13.24
N GLY A 886 31.70 31.81 12.60
CA GLY A 886 32.16 30.58 11.93
C GLY A 886 32.45 29.43 12.91
N LEU A 887 31.88 29.45 14.11
CA LEU A 887 32.10 28.46 15.18
C LEU A 887 30.83 27.63 15.43
N GLN A 888 31.02 26.49 16.11
CA GLN A 888 29.89 25.70 16.64
C GLN A 888 29.14 26.50 17.72
N VAL A 889 27.82 26.31 17.77
CA VAL A 889 26.99 26.88 18.84
C VAL A 889 27.06 25.97 20.07
N THR A 890 27.73 26.44 21.16
CA THR A 890 27.96 25.61 22.36
C THR A 890 27.19 26.04 23.59
N HIS A 891 26.60 27.24 23.59
CA HIS A 891 25.84 27.77 24.75
C HIS A 891 24.43 27.16 24.84
N ASP A 892 24.10 26.51 25.95
CA ASP A 892 22.81 25.84 26.17
C ASP A 892 21.59 26.75 25.94
N SER A 893 21.66 28.00 26.38
CA SER A 893 20.56 28.98 26.15
C SER A 893 20.32 29.22 24.67
N ARG A 894 21.39 29.25 23.88
CA ARG A 894 21.31 29.44 22.44
C ARG A 894 20.79 28.17 21.73
N LEU A 895 21.25 27.00 22.15
CA LEU A 895 20.77 25.71 21.66
C LEU A 895 19.26 25.52 21.93
N ASN A 896 18.81 25.90 23.15
CA ASN A 896 17.38 25.89 23.48
C ASN A 896 16.58 26.89 22.65
N GLN A 897 17.08 28.11 22.44
CA GLN A 897 16.43 29.10 21.57
C GLN A 897 16.28 28.56 20.13
N ILE A 898 17.30 27.92 19.58
CA ILE A 898 17.27 27.29 18.25
C ILE A 898 16.18 26.21 18.22
N ARG A 899 16.20 25.31 19.20
CA ARG A 899 15.22 24.22 19.32
C ARG A 899 13.78 24.75 19.36
N ASP A 900 13.51 25.70 20.26
CA ASP A 900 12.17 26.26 20.46
C ASP A 900 11.67 26.99 19.21
N THR A 901 12.54 27.74 18.54
CA THR A 901 12.20 28.47 17.30
C THR A 901 11.82 27.50 16.18
N LEU A 902 12.60 26.43 15.98
CA LEU A 902 12.34 25.44 14.95
C LEU A 902 11.08 24.60 15.25
N LEU A 903 10.89 24.23 16.53
CA LEU A 903 9.64 23.57 16.96
C LEU A 903 8.41 24.46 16.70
N ALA A 904 8.49 25.76 16.99
CA ALA A 904 7.40 26.68 16.73
C ALA A 904 7.04 26.79 15.23
N VAL A 905 8.03 26.72 14.34
CA VAL A 905 7.79 26.71 12.87
C VAL A 905 7.00 25.48 12.44
N MET A 906 7.23 24.33 13.07
CA MET A 906 6.57 23.07 12.73
C MET A 906 5.16 22.94 13.34
N VAL A 907 4.91 23.57 14.51
CA VAL A 907 3.63 23.48 15.23
C VAL A 907 2.58 24.44 14.67
N GLN A 908 2.96 25.61 14.15
CA GLN A 908 2.03 26.67 13.69
C GLN A 908 0.98 26.20 12.66
N ASP A 909 1.18 25.05 11.99
CA ASP A 909 0.26 24.52 10.98
C ASP A 909 -0.63 23.36 11.47
N SER A 910 -0.37 22.80 12.66
CA SER A 910 -1.23 21.74 13.21
C SER A 910 -2.59 22.26 13.67
N ASP A 911 -2.65 23.53 14.13
CA ASP A 911 -3.86 24.16 14.65
C ASP A 911 -4.73 24.85 13.57
N ALA A 912 -4.12 25.32 12.48
CA ALA A 912 -4.87 25.96 11.38
C ALA A 912 -5.83 25.00 10.63
N GLY A 913 -5.60 23.69 10.72
CA GLY A 913 -6.46 22.64 10.13
C GLY A 913 -7.64 22.22 11.01
N ALA A 914 -7.51 22.35 12.32
CA ALA A 914 -8.55 21.93 13.27
C ALA A 914 -9.74 22.92 13.33
N ASP A 915 -9.49 24.21 13.07
CA ASP A 915 -10.52 25.25 13.13
C ASP A 915 -11.40 25.33 11.87
N ARG A 916 -10.98 24.75 10.73
CA ARG A 916 -11.76 24.73 9.47
C ARG A 916 -12.68 23.52 9.32
N ALA A 917 -12.63 22.55 10.22
CA ALA A 917 -13.46 21.33 10.18
C ALA A 917 -14.69 21.38 11.09
N ARG A 918 -15.02 22.54 11.73
CA ARG A 918 -16.28 22.69 12.44
C ARG A 918 -17.35 23.28 11.52
N PRO A 919 -18.50 22.62 11.36
CA PRO A 919 -19.65 23.26 10.72
C PRO A 919 -20.14 24.44 11.59
N PRO A 920 -20.66 25.52 10.98
CA PRO A 920 -21.16 26.66 11.71
C PRO A 920 -22.50 26.32 12.38
N GLY A 921 -22.50 26.24 13.71
CA GLY A 921 -23.72 26.18 14.53
C GLY A 921 -23.57 25.33 15.78
N ASP A 922 -22.99 25.85 16.83
CA ASP A 922 -23.64 25.90 18.13
C ASP A 922 -22.85 26.82 19.08
N SER A 923 -23.48 27.93 19.49
CA SER A 923 -23.01 28.85 20.55
C SER A 923 -23.56 28.35 21.87
N GLY A 924 -22.72 27.89 22.76
CA GLY A 924 -23.19 27.54 24.10
C GLY A 924 -22.10 27.14 25.10
N THR A 925 -21.74 28.13 25.93
CA THR A 925 -21.19 28.04 27.30
C THR A 925 -19.84 27.37 27.56
N SER A 926 -18.92 28.23 27.92
CA SER A 926 -17.65 27.96 28.59
C SER A 926 -17.84 27.28 29.95
N VAL A 927 -17.10 26.18 30.19
CA VAL A 927 -16.75 25.78 31.56
C VAL A 927 -15.25 25.53 31.57
N ALA A 928 -14.56 26.38 32.31
CA ALA A 928 -13.17 26.21 32.66
C ALA A 928 -13.01 25.01 33.60
N ALA A 929 -12.05 24.15 33.35
CA ALA A 929 -11.59 23.16 34.31
C ALA A 929 -10.04 23.15 34.28
N GLU A 930 -9.52 23.41 35.45
CA GLU A 930 -8.12 23.46 35.84
C GLU A 930 -7.36 22.18 35.53
N VAL A 931 -6.14 22.35 35.03
CA VAL A 931 -5.15 21.27 34.93
C VAL A 931 -4.32 21.28 36.19
N SER A 932 -4.43 20.24 37.00
CA SER A 932 -3.50 19.92 38.09
C SER A 932 -2.38 19.04 37.52
N ALA A 933 -1.15 19.46 37.80
CA ALA A 933 0.08 18.73 37.53
C ALA A 933 0.23 17.53 38.50
N ALA A 934 0.68 16.42 37.98
CA ALA A 934 1.56 15.47 38.71
C ALA A 934 2.13 14.40 37.77
N GLU A 935 3.48 14.29 37.76
CA GLU A 935 4.44 13.20 37.53
C GLU A 935 4.33 12.34 36.27
#